data_d25dc268694f41d5792f476b1a84d7ae
#
_entry.id   d25dc268694f41d5792f476b1a84d7ae
#
_cell.length_a   1.000
_cell.length_b   1.000
_cell.length_c   1.000
_cell.angle_alpha   90.00
_cell.angle_beta   90.00
_cell.angle_gamma   90.00
#
_symmetry.space_group_name_H-M   'P 1'
#
loop_
_entity.id
_entity.type
_entity.pdbx_description
1 polymer ?
#
loop_
_entity_poly.entity_id
_entity_poly.type
_entity_poly.pdbx_seq_one_letter_code
_entity_poly.pdbx_strand_id
1 'polypeptide(L)'
;SDFSLFNLGIPYLYPGNTQEIIDYGLLAIAMSRFSGAWVGMKMVTDVCDGGGTMEADPDLPAIRFPGGYQKYTDPRLVPPITLALENEVNIRRLEAVRQFARLNGVNRQNNAAARVGILSTGKTYYDLMQALRDLNIRDGIRIGKIGMPFPLEAEFAKQFAEGLETILVVEEKRSFLEMQLREILYDQPAHPAILGKSHFPPIGELDPDKIAKVLSDVLGIKDRRSVPSPQSPAPKPQGARPAAFCSGCPHNRSTLLLEGQIAGGGIGCHTMAMRLNDPSRAISFLTQMGGEGAPWIGMTPFVDHPHIFQNIGDGTLFHSGYLAIEACVAAKVNITYKILYNGHVAMTGGQAAMGALPIPELTRKLQAEGVRKTVVLAENVEQYSDLSVFASNAELRSREELPRTLRELPSIPGVTVIIYDQECAAEKRRKRSRGQLAEPTMRLVINEEVCEGCGDCVRQANCMSLTPVATELGQKIRIHQSSCNKDYTCAMGDCPSFVSVQTKSGTGLKKNSLPKLPPADVPAPRQMVKAGDGYRILGPGIGGTGVVTINALLATAAWIDGLSVATLDQTGTAQKGGAVVSHLLLSEQPIEAPAKVNAANADLILGFDLLGVVHPGNLNTACAERTVAIINSDVVPTIDNIRNRAPVSGPGQMLELVNSVTNRGRNIFLDANRLAEGLFGTHMAVNLFMMGVAYQAGLIPISLDAVEQAIEWNGVDIERNLQTFSWGRKYYEDAAFVESVAVPNRDRKEAVPFDRVSELREYQNEAYAQEYADFLEKITEPSLKETVAKYLYKLMAYKDEYEVARLLTKPSFERGVRDMWASAESVSYNLHPPMLRRFGVTKKLKLGAWFRTPLLVLKNMKMLRGTPFDLFGYAAHRRMERSLIQWYRDLIEQVQTNLTPENLPQALEIAALPDQIRGYEKIKEVNVAKVKQQAVEKLAALKAAQAGLLVVGS
;
A
#
# COMPACT_ATOMS: atom_id res chain seq x y z
N SER A 1 -5.74 -3.90 27.35
CA SER A 1 -4.57 -3.97 28.26
C SER A 1 -4.90 -3.50 29.70
N ASP A 2 -5.73 -2.45 29.87
CA ASP A 2 -6.00 -1.85 31.18
C ASP A 2 -6.48 -2.91 32.20
N PHE A 3 -7.53 -3.65 31.90
CA PHE A 3 -8.05 -4.71 32.77
C PHE A 3 -7.07 -5.91 32.96
N SER A 4 -6.21 -6.18 31.98
CA SER A 4 -5.19 -7.22 32.13
C SER A 4 -4.13 -6.81 33.15
N LEU A 5 -3.64 -5.57 33.09
CA LEU A 5 -2.69 -5.02 34.04
C LEU A 5 -3.32 -4.89 35.45
N PHE A 6 -4.57 -4.46 35.52
CA PHE A 6 -5.35 -4.42 36.75
C PHE A 6 -5.44 -5.79 37.43
N ASN A 7 -5.85 -6.82 36.67
CA ASN A 7 -5.97 -8.18 37.21
C ASN A 7 -4.64 -8.77 37.69
N LEU A 8 -3.52 -8.37 37.05
CA LEU A 8 -2.18 -8.81 37.43
C LEU A 8 -1.56 -7.97 38.55
N GLY A 9 -2.26 -6.92 39.04
CA GLY A 9 -1.71 -6.01 40.03
C GLY A 9 -0.50 -5.21 39.55
N ILE A 10 -0.38 -4.99 38.22
CA ILE A 10 0.72 -4.26 37.59
C ILE A 10 0.36 -2.79 37.43
N PRO A 11 0.96 -1.88 38.20
CA PRO A 11 0.82 -0.43 37.98
C PRO A 11 1.31 -0.06 36.58
N TYR A 12 0.68 0.96 35.97
CA TYR A 12 1.16 1.43 34.67
C TYR A 12 1.00 2.93 34.47
N LEU A 13 1.92 3.48 33.68
CA LEU A 13 1.89 4.87 33.22
C LEU A 13 1.38 4.93 31.78
N TYR A 14 0.71 6.04 31.44
CA TYR A 14 0.13 6.20 30.11
C TYR A 14 0.57 7.53 29.49
N PRO A 15 1.70 7.57 28.73
CA PRO A 15 2.15 8.76 28.04
C PRO A 15 1.20 9.11 26.89
N GLY A 16 0.96 10.39 26.69
CA GLY A 16 0.11 10.91 25.62
C GLY A 16 0.89 11.64 24.52
N ASN A 17 2.20 11.89 24.72
CA ASN A 17 3.09 12.50 23.72
C ASN A 17 4.54 11.99 23.91
N THR A 18 5.45 12.45 23.04
CA THR A 18 6.86 12.04 23.01
C THR A 18 7.62 12.41 24.29
N GLN A 19 7.40 13.60 24.84
CA GLN A 19 8.03 14.04 26.09
C GLN A 19 7.69 13.09 27.25
N GLU A 20 6.44 12.72 27.37
CA GLU A 20 5.99 11.83 28.45
C GLU A 20 6.49 10.39 28.34
N ILE A 21 6.92 9.96 27.15
CA ILE A 21 7.61 8.66 27.02
C ILE A 21 8.89 8.66 27.85
N ILE A 22 9.66 9.74 27.78
CA ILE A 22 10.91 9.87 28.55
C ILE A 22 10.61 10.08 30.03
N ASP A 23 9.76 11.06 30.36
CA ASP A 23 9.46 11.43 31.73
C ASP A 23 8.86 10.25 32.51
N TYR A 24 7.86 9.60 31.92
CA TYR A 24 7.21 8.45 32.55
C TYR A 24 8.09 7.20 32.50
N GLY A 25 8.96 7.07 31.51
CA GLY A 25 9.94 5.99 31.45
C GLY A 25 10.91 6.01 32.63
N LEU A 26 11.47 7.18 32.91
CA LEU A 26 12.36 7.40 34.05
C LEU A 26 11.62 7.18 35.38
N LEU A 27 10.41 7.73 35.52
CA LEU A 27 9.58 7.52 36.68
C LEU A 27 9.18 6.05 36.88
N ALA A 28 8.85 5.31 35.80
CA ALA A 28 8.50 3.89 35.83
C ALA A 28 9.66 3.05 36.35
N ILE A 29 10.88 3.31 35.87
CA ILE A 29 12.09 2.59 36.33
C ILE A 29 12.35 2.86 37.83
N ALA A 30 12.27 4.12 38.23
CA ALA A 30 12.46 4.50 39.62
C ALA A 30 11.37 3.91 40.53
N MET A 31 10.10 3.98 40.13
CA MET A 31 8.92 3.42 40.80
C MET A 31 9.07 1.90 40.98
N SER A 32 9.50 1.17 39.95
CA SER A 32 9.74 -0.27 39.99
C SER A 32 10.86 -0.63 40.97
N ARG A 33 11.98 0.08 40.91
CA ARG A 33 13.10 -0.13 41.83
C ARG A 33 12.74 0.16 43.28
N PHE A 34 11.94 1.19 43.51
CA PHE A 34 11.50 1.55 44.84
C PHE A 34 10.46 0.54 45.39
N SER A 35 9.39 0.29 44.66
CA SER A 35 8.28 -0.52 45.13
C SER A 35 8.47 -2.03 45.03
N GLY A 36 9.38 -2.49 44.14
CA GLY A 36 9.50 -3.92 43.79
C GLY A 36 8.34 -4.43 42.93
N ALA A 37 7.44 -3.55 42.43
CA ALA A 37 6.42 -3.92 41.50
C ALA A 37 6.95 -3.92 40.06
N TRP A 38 6.39 -4.75 39.21
CA TRP A 38 6.47 -4.55 37.76
C TRP A 38 5.69 -3.28 37.43
N VAL A 39 6.25 -2.42 36.59
CA VAL A 39 5.58 -1.20 36.16
C VAL A 39 5.45 -1.23 34.64
N GLY A 40 4.21 -1.17 34.17
CA GLY A 40 3.90 -1.12 32.74
C GLY A 40 3.92 0.30 32.18
N MET A 41 4.08 0.41 30.86
CA MET A 41 3.83 1.64 30.12
C MET A 41 2.84 1.33 28.99
N LYS A 42 1.68 1.96 28.99
CA LYS A 42 0.68 1.79 27.94
C LYS A 42 1.00 2.70 26.79
N MET A 43 1.44 2.13 25.67
CA MET A 43 1.74 2.85 24.43
C MET A 43 0.65 2.60 23.38
N VAL A 44 0.05 3.65 22.87
CA VAL A 44 -0.92 3.59 21.77
C VAL A 44 -0.26 3.98 20.44
N THR A 45 -0.85 3.58 19.33
CA THR A 45 -0.29 3.77 17.97
C THR A 45 0.09 5.22 17.71
N ASP A 46 -0.79 6.18 17.99
CA ASP A 46 -0.54 7.61 17.73
C ASP A 46 0.66 8.16 18.51
N VAL A 47 1.02 7.54 19.64
CA VAL A 47 2.21 7.90 20.43
C VAL A 47 3.45 7.16 19.95
N CYS A 48 3.31 5.86 19.58
CA CYS A 48 4.41 5.04 19.09
C CYS A 48 4.90 5.44 17.69
N ASP A 49 3.95 5.77 16.80
CA ASP A 49 4.22 6.17 15.41
C ASP A 49 4.37 7.70 15.28
N GLY A 50 4.28 8.41 16.41
CA GLY A 50 4.48 9.84 16.52
C GLY A 50 5.94 10.21 16.75
N GLY A 51 6.22 11.48 16.52
CA GLY A 51 7.49 12.14 16.83
C GLY A 51 7.21 13.55 17.35
N GLY A 52 8.24 14.22 17.86
CA GLY A 52 8.06 15.60 18.30
C GLY A 52 9.31 16.18 18.95
N THR A 53 9.25 17.46 19.16
CA THR A 53 10.25 18.17 19.97
C THR A 53 10.13 17.72 21.42
N MET A 54 11.26 17.45 22.05
CA MET A 54 11.34 17.09 23.47
C MET A 54 12.51 17.83 24.11
N GLU A 55 12.37 18.11 25.39
CA GLU A 55 13.45 18.61 26.22
C GLU A 55 14.15 17.43 26.89
N ALA A 56 15.43 17.28 26.63
CA ALA A 56 16.29 16.30 27.29
C ALA A 56 17.20 17.06 28.25
N ASP A 57 16.79 17.16 29.51
CA ASP A 57 17.63 17.75 30.55
C ASP A 57 18.68 16.70 31.00
N PRO A 58 19.99 16.96 30.85
CA PRO A 58 21.01 16.09 31.38
C PRO A 58 20.98 15.99 32.91
N ASP A 59 20.50 17.02 33.60
CA ASP A 59 20.22 17.01 35.02
C ASP A 59 18.77 16.53 35.25
N LEU A 60 18.55 15.23 35.19
CA LEU A 60 17.26 14.56 35.37
C LEU A 60 16.47 15.17 36.53
N PRO A 61 15.11 15.36 36.40
CA PRO A 61 14.31 15.87 37.47
C PRO A 61 14.51 15.02 38.73
N ALA A 62 14.76 15.69 39.86
CA ALA A 62 15.04 15.01 41.12
C ALA A 62 13.85 14.11 41.52
N ILE A 63 13.94 12.82 41.22
CA ILE A 63 12.92 11.84 41.57
C ILE A 63 12.92 11.67 43.09
N ARG A 64 11.75 11.88 43.70
CA ARG A 64 11.52 11.83 45.13
C ARG A 64 11.04 10.44 45.55
N PHE A 65 11.55 9.91 46.63
CA PHE A 65 11.17 8.62 47.16
C PHE A 65 10.41 8.80 48.48
N PRO A 66 9.21 8.17 48.67
CA PRO A 66 8.54 8.14 49.93
C PRO A 66 9.34 7.44 50.99
N GLY A 67 9.32 7.90 52.23
CA GLY A 67 9.92 7.23 53.37
C GLY A 67 9.01 6.13 53.95
N GLY A 68 9.59 5.27 54.81
CA GLY A 68 8.85 4.31 55.63
C GLY A 68 8.43 2.99 54.95
N TYR A 69 8.67 2.83 53.64
CA TYR A 69 8.40 1.59 52.94
C TYR A 69 9.68 0.78 52.70
N GLN A 70 9.62 -0.48 53.07
CA GLN A 70 10.67 -1.47 52.77
C GLN A 70 10.03 -2.65 52.02
N LYS A 71 10.48 -2.90 50.79
CA LYS A 71 10.01 -3.98 49.95
C LYS A 71 10.37 -5.34 50.48
N TYR A 72 9.44 -6.28 50.42
CA TYR A 72 9.67 -7.67 50.74
C TYR A 72 9.70 -8.51 49.46
N THR A 73 10.69 -9.35 49.33
CA THR A 73 10.85 -10.34 48.23
C THR A 73 11.38 -11.66 48.81
N ASP A 74 10.78 -12.76 48.35
CA ASP A 74 11.25 -14.11 48.69
C ASP A 74 11.08 -15.01 47.48
N PRO A 75 12.13 -15.70 46.99
CA PRO A 75 12.00 -16.55 45.80
C PRO A 75 11.28 -17.89 46.09
N ARG A 76 11.02 -18.22 47.36
CA ARG A 76 10.34 -19.47 47.76
C ARG A 76 8.84 -19.33 47.66
N LEU A 77 8.24 -20.01 46.71
CA LEU A 77 6.79 -19.97 46.46
C LEU A 77 6.07 -21.09 47.22
N VAL A 78 6.23 -21.14 48.57
CA VAL A 78 5.59 -22.12 49.42
C VAL A 78 4.86 -21.45 50.59
N PRO A 79 3.75 -22.01 51.12
CA PRO A 79 3.09 -21.48 52.31
C PRO A 79 4.00 -21.52 53.54
N PRO A 80 3.94 -20.56 54.46
CA PRO A 80 3.08 -19.35 54.44
C PRO A 80 3.66 -18.17 53.66
N ILE A 81 4.85 -18.32 53.03
CA ILE A 81 5.55 -17.25 52.30
C ILE A 81 4.68 -16.68 51.17
N THR A 82 3.92 -17.55 50.48
CA THR A 82 2.99 -17.13 49.39
C THR A 82 1.94 -16.11 49.86
N LEU A 83 1.39 -16.27 51.08
CA LEU A 83 0.43 -15.29 51.63
C LEU A 83 1.11 -13.95 51.97
N ALA A 84 2.35 -13.98 52.47
CA ALA A 84 3.11 -12.74 52.70
C ALA A 84 3.42 -12.01 51.38
N LEU A 85 3.76 -12.76 50.34
CA LEU A 85 3.97 -12.20 48.99
C LEU A 85 2.68 -11.67 48.36
N GLU A 86 1.54 -12.34 48.56
CA GLU A 86 0.24 -11.88 48.10
C GLU A 86 -0.15 -10.53 48.74
N ASN A 87 0.01 -10.43 50.05
CA ASN A 87 -0.16 -9.16 50.77
C ASN A 87 0.81 -8.08 50.29
N GLU A 88 2.04 -8.45 50.03
CA GLU A 88 3.04 -7.50 49.51
C GLU A 88 2.63 -6.97 48.13
N VAL A 89 2.22 -7.85 47.20
CA VAL A 89 1.87 -7.48 45.83
C VAL A 89 0.57 -6.66 45.75
N ASN A 90 -0.50 -7.16 46.42
CA ASN A 90 -1.83 -6.60 46.26
C ASN A 90 -2.10 -5.36 47.16
N ILE A 91 -1.35 -5.19 48.23
CA ILE A 91 -1.60 -4.12 49.21
C ILE A 91 -0.41 -3.20 49.32
N ARG A 92 0.73 -3.70 49.83
CA ARG A 92 1.84 -2.84 50.24
C ARG A 92 2.57 -2.17 49.07
N ARG A 93 2.83 -2.93 48.00
CA ARG A 93 3.45 -2.37 46.77
C ARG A 93 2.54 -1.36 46.08
N LEU A 94 1.24 -1.64 45.96
CA LEU A 94 0.31 -0.73 45.34
C LEU A 94 0.17 0.59 46.14
N GLU A 95 0.19 0.52 47.47
CA GLU A 95 0.19 1.73 48.29
C GLU A 95 1.48 2.53 48.17
N ALA A 96 2.65 1.85 48.16
CA ALA A 96 3.92 2.51 47.92
C ALA A 96 3.99 3.18 46.53
N VAL A 97 3.40 2.57 45.51
CA VAL A 97 3.28 3.12 44.18
C VAL A 97 2.39 4.37 44.17
N ARG A 98 1.23 4.39 44.86
CA ARG A 98 0.37 5.58 44.97
C ARG A 98 1.12 6.74 45.64
N GLN A 99 1.81 6.46 46.75
CA GLN A 99 2.64 7.47 47.44
C GLN A 99 3.77 8.01 46.58
N PHE A 100 4.44 7.14 45.82
CA PHE A 100 5.46 7.56 44.87
C PHE A 100 4.86 8.46 43.76
N ALA A 101 3.73 8.07 43.19
CA ALA A 101 3.07 8.82 42.12
C ALA A 101 2.61 10.21 42.62
N ARG A 102 2.07 10.29 43.82
CA ARG A 102 1.67 11.54 44.48
C ARG A 102 2.87 12.46 44.69
N LEU A 103 3.96 11.94 45.25
CA LEU A 103 5.16 12.71 45.57
C LEU A 103 5.85 13.30 44.34
N ASN A 104 5.73 12.60 43.22
CA ASN A 104 6.34 12.98 41.95
C ASN A 104 5.36 13.66 40.96
N GLY A 105 4.13 13.97 41.38
CA GLY A 105 3.17 14.71 40.58
C GLY A 105 2.79 14.03 39.26
N VAL A 106 2.69 12.70 39.27
CA VAL A 106 2.37 11.90 38.07
C VAL A 106 0.97 12.23 37.54
N ASN A 107 0.02 12.44 38.45
CA ASN A 107 -1.30 12.97 38.10
C ASN A 107 -1.33 14.48 38.36
N ARG A 108 -1.91 15.24 37.43
CA ARG A 108 -1.91 16.71 37.45
C ARG A 108 -3.30 17.25 37.25
N GLN A 109 -3.59 18.44 37.80
CA GLN A 109 -4.83 19.20 37.55
C GLN A 109 -4.54 20.69 37.45
N ASN A 110 -5.40 21.41 36.73
CA ASN A 110 -5.48 22.85 36.91
C ASN A 110 -6.32 23.15 38.17
N ASN A 111 -5.98 24.20 38.91
CA ASN A 111 -6.70 24.57 40.14
C ASN A 111 -7.88 25.51 39.86
N ALA A 112 -8.59 25.33 38.74
CA ALA A 112 -9.74 26.16 38.39
C ALA A 112 -10.92 25.93 39.37
N ALA A 113 -11.49 27.02 39.91
CA ALA A 113 -12.77 26.96 40.56
C ALA A 113 -13.86 26.69 39.51
N ALA A 114 -14.48 25.52 39.56
CA ALA A 114 -15.42 25.08 38.52
C ALA A 114 -16.54 24.22 39.14
N ARG A 115 -17.67 24.16 38.46
CA ARG A 115 -18.78 23.20 38.77
C ARG A 115 -18.61 21.90 37.98
N VAL A 116 -17.91 21.97 36.83
CA VAL A 116 -17.65 20.82 35.94
C VAL A 116 -16.17 20.52 35.94
N GLY A 117 -15.83 19.25 36.17
CA GLY A 117 -14.49 18.71 36.00
C GLY A 117 -14.42 17.77 34.81
N ILE A 118 -13.28 17.72 34.12
CA ILE A 118 -13.02 16.75 33.09
C ILE A 118 -11.74 15.99 33.42
N LEU A 119 -11.82 14.68 33.51
CA LEU A 119 -10.72 13.80 33.83
C LEU A 119 -10.32 12.99 32.58
N SER A 120 -9.06 13.02 32.19
CA SER A 120 -8.56 12.29 31.01
C SER A 120 -7.17 11.70 31.24
N THR A 121 -6.71 10.84 30.33
CA THR A 121 -5.43 10.13 30.44
C THR A 121 -4.77 9.90 29.09
N GLY A 122 -3.44 9.83 29.06
CA GLY A 122 -2.65 9.52 27.87
C GLY A 122 -2.99 10.38 26.66
N LYS A 123 -3.17 9.75 25.50
CA LYS A 123 -3.52 10.42 24.24
C LYS A 123 -4.81 11.25 24.35
N THR A 124 -5.84 10.73 25.01
CA THR A 124 -7.15 11.40 25.08
C THR A 124 -7.11 12.72 25.83
N TYR A 125 -6.09 12.95 26.65
CA TYR A 125 -5.88 14.28 27.25
C TYR A 125 -5.55 15.34 26.19
N TYR A 126 -4.65 15.03 25.25
CA TYR A 126 -4.29 15.96 24.19
C TYR A 126 -5.42 16.16 23.17
N ASP A 127 -6.19 15.10 22.88
CA ASP A 127 -7.42 15.20 22.09
C ASP A 127 -8.46 16.11 22.78
N LEU A 128 -8.60 16.00 24.09
CA LEU A 128 -9.46 16.89 24.90
C LEU A 128 -8.98 18.34 24.81
N MET A 129 -7.69 18.59 24.96
CA MET A 129 -7.13 19.95 24.85
C MET A 129 -7.39 20.56 23.47
N GLN A 130 -7.30 19.78 22.42
CA GLN A 130 -7.65 20.23 21.06
C GLN A 130 -9.16 20.50 20.95
N ALA A 131 -10.02 19.63 21.46
CA ALA A 131 -11.47 19.81 21.43
C ALA A 131 -11.91 21.09 22.18
N LEU A 132 -11.28 21.38 23.31
CA LEU A 132 -11.53 22.63 24.08
C LEU A 132 -11.10 23.87 23.27
N ARG A 133 -9.95 23.83 22.59
CA ARG A 133 -9.52 24.92 21.68
C ARG A 133 -10.52 25.10 20.53
N ASP A 134 -10.93 24.01 19.89
CA ASP A 134 -11.86 24.03 18.76
C ASP A 134 -13.23 24.63 19.15
N LEU A 135 -13.68 24.40 20.38
CA LEU A 135 -14.89 24.99 20.95
C LEU A 135 -14.68 26.37 21.59
N ASN A 136 -13.43 26.89 21.55
CA ASN A 136 -13.03 28.16 22.20
C ASN A 136 -13.37 28.22 23.71
N ILE A 137 -13.20 27.10 24.41
CA ILE A 137 -13.39 26.98 25.88
C ILE A 137 -12.00 27.18 26.53
N ARG A 138 -11.84 28.28 27.29
CA ARG A 138 -10.56 28.62 27.92
C ARG A 138 -10.61 28.50 29.43
N ASP A 139 -11.77 28.78 30.05
CA ASP A 139 -11.95 28.92 31.50
C ASP A 139 -13.21 28.21 31.98
N GLY A 140 -13.38 28.12 33.30
CA GLY A 140 -14.60 27.62 33.94
C GLY A 140 -14.70 26.10 34.05
N ILE A 141 -13.64 25.36 33.67
CA ILE A 141 -13.58 23.88 33.75
C ILE A 141 -12.34 23.47 34.52
N ARG A 142 -12.49 22.53 35.46
CA ARG A 142 -11.35 21.85 36.10
C ARG A 142 -10.91 20.69 35.22
N ILE A 143 -9.65 20.66 34.82
CA ILE A 143 -9.09 19.62 33.95
C ILE A 143 -8.08 18.81 34.74
N GLY A 144 -8.28 17.50 34.81
CA GLY A 144 -7.34 16.56 35.42
C GLY A 144 -6.72 15.63 34.39
N LYS A 145 -5.39 15.48 34.45
CA LYS A 145 -4.61 14.55 33.68
C LYS A 145 -4.11 13.41 34.55
N ILE A 146 -4.54 12.19 34.25
CA ILE A 146 -4.10 10.97 34.92
C ILE A 146 -2.93 10.37 34.14
N GLY A 147 -1.73 10.45 34.73
CA GLY A 147 -0.53 9.82 34.20
C GLY A 147 -0.40 8.35 34.59
N MET A 148 -0.94 7.97 35.75
CA MET A 148 -1.00 6.58 36.24
C MET A 148 -2.47 6.13 36.39
N PRO A 149 -3.04 5.49 35.36
CA PRO A 149 -4.44 5.03 35.41
C PRO A 149 -4.67 3.87 36.41
N PHE A 150 -3.63 3.10 36.74
CA PHE A 150 -3.72 2.06 37.75
C PHE A 150 -2.42 1.95 38.55
N PRO A 151 -2.56 1.89 39.88
CA PRO A 151 -3.77 2.17 40.68
C PRO A 151 -4.08 3.65 40.67
N LEU A 152 -5.36 4.02 40.49
CA LEU A 152 -5.77 5.42 40.62
C LEU A 152 -5.50 5.94 42.04
N GLU A 153 -4.82 7.08 42.12
CA GLU A 153 -4.44 7.66 43.41
C GLU A 153 -5.68 8.30 44.07
N ALA A 154 -6.08 7.74 45.20
CA ALA A 154 -7.35 8.07 45.84
C ALA A 154 -7.44 9.53 46.36
N GLU A 155 -6.35 10.06 46.94
CA GLU A 155 -6.35 11.45 47.47
C GLU A 155 -6.40 12.45 46.31
N PHE A 156 -5.70 12.19 45.18
CA PHE A 156 -5.85 13.00 43.98
C PHE A 156 -7.31 13.01 43.49
N ALA A 157 -7.94 11.82 43.42
CA ALA A 157 -9.32 11.69 42.94
C ALA A 157 -10.31 12.50 43.84
N LYS A 158 -10.13 12.43 45.16
CA LYS A 158 -10.98 13.22 46.14
C LYS A 158 -10.74 14.71 46.00
N GLN A 159 -9.46 15.14 45.94
CA GLN A 159 -9.12 16.56 45.76
C GLN A 159 -9.63 17.10 44.41
N PHE A 160 -9.54 16.31 43.38
CA PHE A 160 -10.09 16.67 42.06
C PHE A 160 -11.62 16.86 42.13
N ALA A 161 -12.31 16.00 42.85
CA ALA A 161 -13.76 16.02 42.95
C ALA A 161 -14.32 17.15 43.84
N GLU A 162 -13.49 17.74 44.70
CA GLU A 162 -13.92 18.73 45.69
C GLU A 162 -14.60 19.95 45.05
N GLY A 163 -15.85 20.23 45.46
CA GLY A 163 -16.65 21.37 44.96
C GLY A 163 -17.18 21.21 43.52
N LEU A 164 -16.95 20.09 42.84
CA LEU A 164 -17.56 19.81 41.56
C LEU A 164 -18.99 19.25 41.71
N GLU A 165 -19.84 19.58 40.75
CA GLU A 165 -21.19 18.98 40.59
C GLU A 165 -21.19 17.84 39.61
N THR A 166 -20.33 17.92 38.61
CA THR A 166 -20.21 16.91 37.53
C THR A 166 -18.76 16.66 37.17
N ILE A 167 -18.40 15.38 36.98
CA ILE A 167 -17.12 14.96 36.40
C ILE A 167 -17.38 14.21 35.12
N LEU A 168 -16.83 14.69 34.00
CA LEU A 168 -16.82 13.99 32.73
C LEU A 168 -15.50 13.21 32.59
N VAL A 169 -15.57 11.86 32.46
CA VAL A 169 -14.41 11.02 32.28
C VAL A 169 -14.21 10.73 30.77
N VAL A 170 -13.11 11.23 30.22
CA VAL A 170 -12.72 11.06 28.80
C VAL A 170 -11.66 9.99 28.69
N GLU A 171 -12.08 8.78 28.41
CA GLU A 171 -11.20 7.61 28.26
C GLU A 171 -11.65 6.74 27.09
N GLU A 172 -10.74 5.97 26.50
CA GLU A 172 -11.03 5.05 25.41
C GLU A 172 -11.50 3.68 25.89
N LYS A 173 -12.21 2.95 25.00
CA LYS A 173 -12.67 1.58 25.22
C LYS A 173 -13.63 1.46 26.40
N ARG A 174 -13.36 0.55 27.33
CA ARG A 174 -14.21 0.27 28.48
C ARG A 174 -14.04 1.32 29.57
N SER A 175 -15.04 1.42 30.43
CA SER A 175 -15.00 2.19 31.67
C SER A 175 -13.92 1.62 32.60
N PHE A 176 -12.82 2.32 32.76
CA PHE A 176 -11.71 1.91 33.62
C PHE A 176 -11.36 2.97 34.67
N LEU A 177 -11.12 4.22 34.27
CA LEU A 177 -10.98 5.33 35.20
C LEU A 177 -12.30 5.65 35.85
N GLU A 178 -13.40 5.66 35.07
CA GLU A 178 -14.76 5.90 35.58
C GLU A 178 -15.12 4.90 36.69
N MET A 179 -14.78 3.62 36.52
CA MET A 179 -15.05 2.58 37.52
C MET A 179 -14.29 2.86 38.83
N GLN A 180 -12.97 3.07 38.75
CA GLN A 180 -12.15 3.38 39.91
C GLN A 180 -12.56 4.68 40.61
N LEU A 181 -12.90 5.72 39.82
CA LEU A 181 -13.36 6.98 40.35
C LEU A 181 -14.69 6.84 41.13
N ARG A 182 -15.65 6.07 40.59
CA ARG A 182 -16.90 5.75 41.28
C ARG A 182 -16.66 5.01 42.59
N GLU A 183 -15.79 4.03 42.63
CA GLU A 183 -15.41 3.29 43.82
C GLU A 183 -14.80 4.20 44.88
N ILE A 184 -13.83 5.04 44.50
CA ILE A 184 -13.15 5.96 45.43
C ILE A 184 -14.10 7.00 46.01
N LEU A 185 -15.08 7.50 45.25
CA LEU A 185 -15.97 8.59 45.65
C LEU A 185 -17.30 8.08 46.26
N TYR A 186 -17.60 6.79 46.19
CA TYR A 186 -18.89 6.23 46.65
C TYR A 186 -19.26 6.59 48.09
N ASP A 187 -18.27 6.46 48.98
CA ASP A 187 -18.49 6.71 50.42
C ASP A 187 -18.32 8.20 50.83
N GLN A 188 -18.12 9.10 49.87
CA GLN A 188 -18.02 10.54 50.18
C GLN A 188 -19.39 11.12 50.43
N PRO A 189 -19.56 11.97 51.48
CA PRO A 189 -20.86 12.56 51.83
C PRO A 189 -21.54 13.37 50.72
N ALA A 190 -20.75 14.01 49.85
CA ALA A 190 -21.19 14.69 48.66
C ALA A 190 -20.24 14.31 47.52
N HIS A 191 -20.77 13.70 46.47
CA HIS A 191 -20.00 13.31 45.30
C HIS A 191 -20.64 13.87 44.02
N PRO A 192 -19.83 14.32 43.03
CA PRO A 192 -20.34 14.79 41.77
C PRO A 192 -20.99 13.68 40.96
N ALA A 193 -21.88 14.05 40.04
CA ALA A 193 -22.37 13.15 39.02
C ALA A 193 -21.19 12.75 38.09
N ILE A 194 -20.98 11.43 37.86
CA ILE A 194 -19.90 10.94 37.02
C ILE A 194 -20.49 10.52 35.68
N LEU A 195 -20.11 11.24 34.62
CA LEU A 195 -20.45 10.97 33.23
C LEU A 195 -19.22 10.34 32.55
N GLY A 196 -19.43 9.31 31.76
CA GLY A 196 -18.34 8.59 31.09
C GLY A 196 -18.85 7.82 29.89
N LYS A 197 -18.88 6.48 29.96
CA LYS A 197 -19.28 5.62 28.85
C LYS A 197 -20.75 5.70 28.44
N SER A 198 -21.59 6.36 29.21
CA SER A 198 -22.93 6.76 28.78
C SER A 198 -22.91 7.78 27.63
N HIS A 199 -21.80 8.51 27.45
CA HIS A 199 -21.63 9.58 26.46
C HIS A 199 -20.57 9.21 25.40
N PHE A 200 -19.59 8.37 25.72
CA PHE A 200 -18.53 7.96 24.82
C PHE A 200 -18.68 6.50 24.37
N PRO A 201 -18.40 6.18 23.08
CA PRO A 201 -18.50 4.80 22.59
C PRO A 201 -17.46 3.89 23.29
N PRO A 202 -17.83 2.63 23.61
CA PRO A 202 -16.90 1.65 24.20
C PRO A 202 -15.99 1.00 23.18
N ILE A 203 -16.07 1.39 21.93
CA ILE A 203 -15.33 0.82 20.79
C ILE A 203 -14.65 1.94 19.97
N GLY A 204 -13.66 1.55 19.21
CA GLY A 204 -12.93 2.47 18.34
C GLY A 204 -11.98 3.38 19.12
N GLU A 205 -11.50 4.40 18.45
CA GLU A 205 -10.60 5.43 18.94
C GLU A 205 -11.39 6.70 19.20
N LEU A 206 -11.04 7.43 20.24
CA LEU A 206 -11.50 8.81 20.43
C LEU A 206 -10.60 9.75 19.61
N ASP A 207 -11.19 10.87 19.22
CA ASP A 207 -10.54 11.96 18.51
C ASP A 207 -11.13 13.30 18.99
N PRO A 208 -10.48 14.44 18.68
CA PRO A 208 -10.98 15.74 19.11
C PRO A 208 -12.42 16.01 18.69
N ASP A 209 -12.86 15.54 17.52
CA ASP A 209 -14.20 15.80 16.99
C ASP A 209 -15.30 15.07 17.78
N LYS A 210 -15.06 13.80 18.14
CA LYS A 210 -15.97 13.04 19.01
C LYS A 210 -16.05 13.62 20.41
N ILE A 211 -14.92 14.08 20.95
CA ILE A 211 -14.86 14.73 22.27
C ILE A 211 -15.59 16.08 22.23
N ALA A 212 -15.34 16.91 21.20
CA ALA A 212 -16.01 18.20 21.05
C ALA A 212 -17.54 18.06 20.95
N LYS A 213 -18.04 17.04 20.27
CA LYS A 213 -19.47 16.74 20.21
C LYS A 213 -20.05 16.47 21.60
N VAL A 214 -19.41 15.59 22.38
CA VAL A 214 -19.88 15.28 23.75
C VAL A 214 -19.79 16.51 24.67
N LEU A 215 -18.71 17.29 24.57
CA LEU A 215 -18.57 18.54 25.31
C LEU A 215 -19.67 19.55 24.97
N SER A 216 -20.01 19.67 23.69
CA SER A 216 -21.08 20.55 23.23
C SER A 216 -22.43 20.15 23.85
N ASP A 217 -22.74 18.84 23.87
CA ASP A 217 -23.98 18.31 24.43
C ASP A 217 -24.02 18.48 25.95
N VAL A 218 -22.94 18.16 26.70
CA VAL A 218 -22.87 18.21 28.15
C VAL A 218 -22.86 19.65 28.69
N LEU A 219 -22.15 20.56 28.00
CA LEU A 219 -21.99 21.96 28.42
C LEU A 219 -23.05 22.89 27.81
N GLY A 220 -23.92 22.39 26.92
CA GLY A 220 -24.92 23.20 26.22
C GLY A 220 -24.31 24.24 25.26
N ILE A 221 -23.13 23.97 24.69
CA ILE A 221 -22.38 24.88 23.82
C ILE A 221 -22.59 24.42 22.36
N LYS A 222 -22.82 25.37 21.45
CA LYS A 222 -22.97 25.07 20.05
C LYS A 222 -21.59 24.99 19.37
N ASP A 223 -21.27 23.82 18.79
CA ASP A 223 -20.11 23.70 17.91
C ASP A 223 -20.33 24.55 16.63
N ARG A 224 -19.47 25.51 16.40
CA ARG A 224 -19.54 26.46 15.28
C ARG A 224 -18.62 26.14 14.12
N ARG A 225 -17.86 25.06 14.22
CA ARG A 225 -16.96 24.67 13.13
C ARG A 225 -17.76 24.31 11.88
N SER A 226 -17.31 24.82 10.74
CA SER A 226 -17.82 24.43 9.44
C SER A 226 -17.18 23.09 9.04
N VAL A 227 -17.59 22.00 9.70
CA VAL A 227 -17.17 20.67 9.28
C VAL A 227 -17.87 20.34 7.96
N PRO A 228 -17.14 20.05 6.89
CA PRO A 228 -17.75 19.65 5.63
C PRO A 228 -18.66 18.44 5.86
N SER A 229 -19.96 18.63 5.81
CA SER A 229 -20.89 17.51 5.79
C SER A 229 -20.81 16.90 4.39
N PRO A 230 -20.63 15.59 4.25
CA PRO A 230 -20.68 14.92 2.97
C PRO A 230 -22.12 14.93 2.44
N GLN A 231 -22.63 16.10 2.01
CA GLN A 231 -23.99 16.31 1.50
C GLN A 231 -24.12 16.05 -0.02
N SER A 232 -23.08 15.65 -0.70
CA SER A 232 -23.23 15.06 -2.03
C SER A 232 -23.03 13.55 -1.92
N PRO A 233 -23.77 12.76 -2.72
CA PRO A 233 -23.31 11.39 -2.98
C PRO A 233 -21.98 11.52 -3.69
N ALA A 234 -20.91 11.63 -2.89
CA ALA A 234 -19.58 11.45 -3.40
C ALA A 234 -19.64 10.20 -4.28
N PRO A 235 -19.14 10.23 -5.53
CA PRO A 235 -19.02 9.02 -6.31
C PRO A 235 -18.39 8.01 -5.35
N LYS A 236 -19.06 6.84 -5.16
CA LYS A 236 -18.65 5.82 -4.17
C LYS A 236 -17.14 5.82 -4.17
N PRO A 237 -16.45 6.15 -3.06
CA PRO A 237 -15.01 6.35 -3.08
C PRO A 237 -14.43 5.14 -3.78
N GLN A 238 -13.77 5.34 -4.91
CA GLN A 238 -13.06 4.24 -5.57
C GLN A 238 -12.06 3.80 -4.51
N GLY A 239 -12.28 2.63 -3.94
CA GLY A 239 -11.88 2.13 -2.65
C GLY A 239 -10.54 2.67 -2.13
N ALA A 240 -10.43 2.80 -0.82
CA ALA A 240 -9.16 3.10 -0.16
C ALA A 240 -8.04 2.31 -0.85
N ARG A 241 -6.88 2.94 -1.07
CA ARG A 241 -5.73 2.24 -1.66
C ARG A 241 -5.41 0.98 -0.86
N PRO A 242 -5.67 -0.22 -1.39
CA PRO A 242 -5.47 -1.46 -0.64
C PRO A 242 -3.98 -1.72 -0.46
N ALA A 243 -3.65 -2.46 0.59
CA ALA A 243 -2.32 -3.01 0.77
C ALA A 243 -1.94 -3.90 -0.42
N ALA A 244 -0.70 -3.77 -0.91
CA ALA A 244 -0.19 -4.53 -2.04
C ALA A 244 1.23 -5.02 -1.76
N PHE A 245 1.61 -6.13 -2.42
CA PHE A 245 3.00 -6.54 -2.43
C PHE A 245 3.86 -5.57 -3.26
N CYS A 246 5.11 -5.39 -2.85
CA CYS A 246 6.08 -4.62 -3.63
C CYS A 246 6.21 -5.15 -5.07
N SER A 247 6.60 -4.29 -6.00
CA SER A 247 6.94 -4.72 -7.35
C SER A 247 8.05 -5.77 -7.31
N GLY A 248 7.80 -6.94 -7.91
CA GLY A 248 8.76 -8.06 -7.91
C GLY A 248 8.97 -8.74 -6.57
N CYS A 249 8.07 -8.55 -5.60
CA CYS A 249 8.13 -9.20 -4.31
C CYS A 249 8.04 -10.73 -4.43
N PRO A 250 8.88 -11.51 -3.71
CA PRO A 250 8.79 -12.97 -3.70
C PRO A 250 7.40 -13.49 -3.29
N HIS A 251 6.70 -12.77 -2.41
CA HIS A 251 5.38 -13.19 -1.94
C HIS A 251 4.29 -13.12 -3.01
N ASN A 252 4.49 -12.38 -4.08
CA ASN A 252 3.59 -12.43 -5.24
C ASN A 252 3.44 -13.84 -5.81
N ARG A 253 4.46 -14.67 -5.62
CA ARG A 253 4.51 -16.05 -6.11
C ARG A 253 4.49 -17.09 -5.00
N SER A 254 5.28 -16.93 -3.95
CA SER A 254 5.39 -17.92 -2.86
C SER A 254 4.08 -18.19 -2.12
N THR A 255 3.14 -17.23 -2.11
CA THR A 255 1.80 -17.41 -1.52
C THR A 255 0.81 -18.16 -2.42
N LEU A 256 1.19 -18.49 -3.66
CA LEU A 256 0.32 -19.20 -4.62
C LEU A 256 -0.25 -20.51 -4.03
N LEU A 257 -1.53 -20.75 -4.32
CA LEU A 257 -2.26 -21.97 -4.06
C LEU A 257 -2.90 -22.47 -5.36
N LEU A 258 -3.08 -23.76 -5.48
CA LEU A 258 -3.86 -24.39 -6.54
C LEU A 258 -5.33 -24.49 -6.11
N GLU A 259 -6.20 -24.74 -7.07
CA GLU A 259 -7.64 -24.91 -6.81
C GLU A 259 -7.89 -26.00 -5.75
N GLY A 260 -8.77 -25.72 -4.79
CA GLY A 260 -9.08 -26.59 -3.67
C GLY A 260 -8.06 -26.61 -2.53
N GLN A 261 -6.92 -25.93 -2.64
CA GLN A 261 -5.94 -25.82 -1.55
C GLN A 261 -6.28 -24.67 -0.60
N ILE A 262 -5.96 -24.85 0.67
CA ILE A 262 -6.12 -23.84 1.71
C ILE A 262 -4.77 -23.54 2.40
N ALA A 263 -4.63 -22.33 2.93
CA ALA A 263 -3.43 -21.94 3.66
C ALA A 263 -3.72 -21.14 4.92
N GLY A 264 -2.95 -21.45 5.97
CA GLY A 264 -2.77 -20.57 7.13
C GLY A 264 -1.70 -19.51 6.87
N GLY A 265 -1.77 -18.39 7.58
CA GLY A 265 -0.79 -17.32 7.57
C GLY A 265 -0.26 -17.03 8.96
N GLY A 266 0.86 -16.34 9.01
CA GLY A 266 1.45 -15.76 10.19
C GLY A 266 1.66 -14.25 10.01
N ILE A 267 2.40 -13.62 10.90
CA ILE A 267 2.69 -12.20 10.88
C ILE A 267 3.91 -11.91 10.00
N GLY A 268 3.76 -11.02 9.04
CA GLY A 268 4.79 -10.61 8.08
C GLY A 268 4.19 -10.06 6.78
N CYS A 269 5.03 -9.70 5.80
CA CYS A 269 4.53 -9.17 4.52
C CYS A 269 3.57 -10.13 3.80
N HIS A 270 3.72 -11.44 3.98
CA HIS A 270 2.82 -12.44 3.37
C HIS A 270 1.38 -12.37 3.90
N THR A 271 1.15 -11.78 5.09
CA THR A 271 -0.20 -11.53 5.64
C THR A 271 -1.06 -10.68 4.69
N MET A 272 -0.44 -9.84 3.85
CA MET A 272 -1.19 -9.06 2.86
C MET A 272 -1.99 -9.93 1.87
N ALA A 273 -1.65 -11.21 1.72
CA ALA A 273 -2.43 -12.15 0.91
C ALA A 273 -3.89 -12.27 1.37
N MET A 274 -4.20 -12.07 2.66
CA MET A 274 -5.58 -12.00 3.16
C MET A 274 -6.41 -10.86 2.56
N ARG A 275 -5.75 -9.76 2.22
CA ARG A 275 -6.42 -8.55 1.71
C ARG A 275 -6.45 -8.50 0.19
N LEU A 276 -5.76 -9.43 -0.46
CA LEU A 276 -5.84 -9.61 -1.89
C LEU A 276 -7.11 -10.42 -2.17
N ASN A 277 -8.11 -9.84 -2.78
CA ASN A 277 -9.31 -10.58 -3.22
C ASN A 277 -8.96 -11.56 -4.37
N ASP A 278 -8.16 -12.58 -4.03
CA ASP A 278 -7.57 -13.55 -4.95
C ASP A 278 -7.57 -14.95 -4.32
N PRO A 279 -8.52 -15.84 -4.70
CA PRO A 279 -8.59 -17.18 -4.18
C PRO A 279 -7.30 -18.00 -4.34
N SER A 280 -6.51 -17.72 -5.39
CA SER A 280 -5.22 -18.40 -5.62
C SER A 280 -4.11 -18.00 -4.64
N ARG A 281 -4.37 -17.11 -3.70
CA ARG A 281 -3.43 -16.64 -2.65
C ARG A 281 -4.12 -16.44 -1.31
N ALA A 282 -5.35 -16.96 -1.17
CA ALA A 282 -6.13 -16.74 0.03
C ALA A 282 -5.46 -17.34 1.27
N ILE A 283 -5.55 -16.61 2.38
CA ILE A 283 -5.19 -17.06 3.72
C ILE A 283 -6.48 -17.25 4.50
N SER A 284 -6.72 -18.46 4.99
CA SER A 284 -7.97 -18.83 5.69
C SER A 284 -8.01 -18.33 7.13
N PHE A 285 -6.86 -18.29 7.81
CA PHE A 285 -6.74 -17.79 9.18
C PHE A 285 -5.33 -17.27 9.45
N LEU A 286 -5.21 -16.42 10.46
CA LEU A 286 -3.93 -15.89 10.95
C LEU A 286 -3.61 -16.45 12.33
N THR A 287 -2.31 -16.66 12.54
CA THR A 287 -1.78 -17.07 13.84
C THR A 287 -0.70 -16.06 14.28
N GLN A 288 -0.53 -15.86 15.56
CA GLN A 288 0.55 -15.06 16.15
C GLN A 288 1.91 -15.68 15.83
N MET A 289 2.97 -14.87 15.93
CA MET A 289 4.36 -15.32 15.73
C MET A 289 4.71 -16.48 16.66
N GLY A 290 5.17 -17.59 16.09
CA GLY A 290 5.54 -18.82 16.79
C GLY A 290 4.41 -19.85 16.90
N GLY A 291 3.16 -19.51 16.60
CA GLY A 291 2.03 -20.42 16.60
C GLY A 291 1.63 -20.93 15.21
N GLU A 292 2.33 -20.53 14.16
CA GLU A 292 2.00 -20.86 12.78
C GLU A 292 1.96 -22.37 12.55
N GLY A 293 0.79 -22.89 12.15
CA GLY A 293 0.52 -24.31 11.93
C GLY A 293 -0.05 -25.05 13.13
N ALA A 294 0.23 -24.63 14.36
CA ALA A 294 -0.27 -25.28 15.57
C ALA A 294 -1.82 -25.37 15.64
N PRO A 295 -2.60 -24.36 15.22
CA PRO A 295 -4.07 -24.49 15.18
C PRO A 295 -4.57 -25.66 14.34
N TRP A 296 -3.83 -26.08 13.31
CA TRP A 296 -4.20 -27.21 12.46
C TRP A 296 -4.26 -28.54 13.25
N ILE A 297 -3.44 -28.68 14.30
CA ILE A 297 -3.46 -29.87 15.17
C ILE A 297 -4.86 -30.05 15.78
N GLY A 298 -5.45 -28.96 16.27
CA GLY A 298 -6.78 -28.98 16.85
C GLY A 298 -7.92 -28.99 15.83
N MET A 299 -7.70 -28.45 14.63
CA MET A 299 -8.72 -28.33 13.58
C MET A 299 -8.90 -29.62 12.77
N THR A 300 -7.81 -30.35 12.49
CA THR A 300 -7.80 -31.47 11.56
C THR A 300 -8.85 -32.58 11.86
N PRO A 301 -9.22 -32.88 13.12
CA PRO A 301 -10.27 -33.88 13.39
C PRO A 301 -11.69 -33.39 13.05
N PHE A 302 -11.91 -32.12 12.79
CA PHE A 302 -13.23 -31.49 12.65
C PHE A 302 -13.48 -30.87 11.27
N VAL A 303 -12.56 -31.05 10.31
CA VAL A 303 -12.67 -30.49 8.97
C VAL A 303 -12.44 -31.57 7.90
N ASP A 304 -13.13 -31.43 6.76
CA ASP A 304 -13.01 -32.38 5.64
C ASP A 304 -11.76 -32.22 4.79
N HIS A 305 -10.95 -31.16 5.03
CA HIS A 305 -9.70 -30.95 4.32
C HIS A 305 -8.59 -31.88 4.84
N PRO A 306 -7.99 -32.71 3.97
CA PRO A 306 -6.97 -33.67 4.41
C PRO A 306 -5.60 -33.04 4.67
N HIS A 307 -5.38 -31.79 4.21
CA HIS A 307 -4.08 -31.13 4.22
C HIS A 307 -4.22 -29.62 4.19
N ILE A 308 -3.24 -28.91 4.81
CA ILE A 308 -3.10 -27.45 4.75
C ILE A 308 -1.70 -27.02 4.39
N PHE A 309 -1.56 -25.88 3.71
CA PHE A 309 -0.32 -25.15 3.62
C PHE A 309 -0.22 -24.11 4.75
N GLN A 310 0.95 -23.93 5.33
CA GLN A 310 1.20 -22.89 6.34
C GLN A 310 2.31 -21.96 5.89
N ASN A 311 1.97 -20.69 5.64
CA ASN A 311 2.98 -19.69 5.34
C ASN A 311 3.64 -19.20 6.63
N ILE A 312 4.97 -19.16 6.66
CA ILE A 312 5.78 -18.64 7.77
C ILE A 312 6.97 -17.85 7.21
N GLY A 313 7.19 -16.65 7.72
CA GLY A 313 8.39 -15.85 7.38
C GLY A 313 9.62 -16.36 8.12
N ASP A 314 10.80 -16.13 7.53
CA ASP A 314 12.09 -16.49 8.13
C ASP A 314 12.33 -15.78 9.47
N GLY A 315 11.97 -14.51 9.61
CA GLY A 315 12.06 -13.81 10.89
C GLY A 315 11.28 -14.49 12.01
N THR A 316 10.05 -14.93 11.76
CA THR A 316 9.24 -15.67 12.72
C THR A 316 9.81 -17.07 12.97
N LEU A 317 10.25 -17.77 11.92
CA LEU A 317 10.81 -19.10 12.03
C LEU A 317 11.98 -19.11 13.02
N PHE A 318 12.95 -18.20 12.81
CA PHE A 318 14.15 -18.14 13.64
C PHE A 318 13.89 -17.60 15.05
N HIS A 319 12.87 -16.77 15.23
CA HIS A 319 12.47 -16.27 16.53
C HIS A 319 11.79 -17.36 17.40
N SER A 320 10.78 -18.04 16.87
CA SER A 320 9.92 -18.94 17.68
C SER A 320 9.16 -20.01 16.88
N GLY A 321 9.24 -20.01 15.53
CA GLY A 321 8.40 -20.85 14.68
C GLY A 321 8.72 -22.33 14.68
N TYR A 322 9.90 -22.75 15.15
CA TYR A 322 10.30 -24.16 15.21
C TYR A 322 9.41 -24.99 16.13
N LEU A 323 9.01 -24.46 17.29
CA LEU A 323 8.15 -25.15 18.25
C LEU A 323 6.82 -25.61 17.65
N ALA A 324 6.25 -24.80 16.75
CA ALA A 324 5.01 -25.16 16.05
C ALA A 324 5.23 -26.30 15.04
N ILE A 325 6.38 -26.31 14.34
CA ILE A 325 6.77 -27.40 13.44
C ILE A 325 6.94 -28.70 14.22
N GLU A 326 7.70 -28.67 15.34
CA GLU A 326 7.91 -29.81 16.23
C GLU A 326 6.58 -30.37 16.76
N ALA A 327 5.67 -29.48 17.19
CA ALA A 327 4.33 -29.87 17.65
C ALA A 327 3.52 -30.58 16.54
N CYS A 328 3.56 -30.08 15.29
CA CYS A 328 2.89 -30.70 14.15
C CYS A 328 3.50 -32.08 13.81
N VAL A 329 4.83 -32.23 13.93
CA VAL A 329 5.51 -33.51 13.74
C VAL A 329 5.07 -34.51 14.82
N ALA A 330 5.08 -34.10 16.10
CA ALA A 330 4.64 -34.93 17.22
C ALA A 330 3.17 -35.35 17.07
N ALA A 331 2.30 -34.46 16.62
CA ALA A 331 0.88 -34.72 16.39
C ALA A 331 0.62 -35.52 15.09
N LYS A 332 1.63 -35.74 14.24
CA LYS A 332 1.54 -36.51 12.97
C LYS A 332 0.48 -35.96 12.00
N VAL A 333 0.25 -34.64 12.00
CA VAL A 333 -0.74 -34.01 11.10
C VAL A 333 -0.18 -33.81 9.70
N ASN A 334 -1.05 -33.81 8.70
CA ASN A 334 -0.69 -33.57 7.31
C ASN A 334 -0.66 -32.06 7.03
N ILE A 335 0.54 -31.50 6.94
CA ILE A 335 0.76 -30.07 6.74
C ILE A 335 2.03 -29.84 5.91
N THR A 336 1.98 -28.85 5.02
CA THR A 336 3.19 -28.35 4.33
C THR A 336 3.48 -26.93 4.79
N TYR A 337 4.58 -26.74 5.48
CA TYR A 337 5.09 -25.40 5.76
C TYR A 337 5.73 -24.78 4.52
N LYS A 338 5.36 -23.54 4.22
CA LYS A 338 6.04 -22.71 3.24
C LYS A 338 6.88 -21.68 4.00
N ILE A 339 8.17 -21.98 4.17
CA ILE A 339 9.14 -21.07 4.76
C ILE A 339 9.53 -20.05 3.68
N LEU A 340 9.10 -18.80 3.91
CA LEU A 340 9.29 -17.70 2.98
C LEU A 340 10.64 -17.02 3.27
N TYR A 341 11.71 -17.68 2.83
CA TYR A 341 13.10 -17.32 3.11
C TYR A 341 13.54 -16.16 2.22
N ASN A 342 13.44 -14.92 2.74
CA ASN A 342 13.80 -13.72 2.01
C ASN A 342 15.01 -12.96 2.63
N GLY A 343 15.60 -13.48 3.70
CA GLY A 343 16.79 -12.96 4.39
C GLY A 343 16.53 -11.75 5.28
N HIS A 344 15.28 -11.26 5.38
CA HIS A 344 15.01 -9.99 6.06
C HIS A 344 13.66 -9.97 6.78
N VAL A 345 13.61 -9.33 7.95
CA VAL A 345 12.36 -8.92 8.61
C VAL A 345 11.85 -7.67 7.89
N ALA A 346 11.23 -7.90 6.73
CA ALA A 346 10.97 -6.84 5.75
C ALA A 346 9.89 -5.84 6.19
N MET A 347 8.94 -6.25 7.04
CA MET A 347 7.81 -5.41 7.47
C MET A 347 8.27 -4.28 8.39
N THR A 348 9.29 -4.49 9.20
CA THR A 348 9.78 -3.53 10.20
C THR A 348 11.01 -2.72 9.77
N GLY A 349 11.40 -2.79 8.51
CA GLY A 349 12.51 -1.99 7.97
C GLY A 349 13.59 -2.77 7.23
N GLY A 350 13.51 -4.10 7.18
CA GLY A 350 14.45 -4.94 6.44
C GLY A 350 15.68 -5.35 7.26
N GLN A 351 15.54 -5.48 8.57
CA GLN A 351 16.59 -6.01 9.45
C GLN A 351 16.91 -7.47 9.08
N ALA A 352 18.16 -7.89 9.26
CA ALA A 352 18.51 -9.30 9.16
C ALA A 352 17.77 -10.11 10.24
N ALA A 353 17.29 -11.30 9.89
CA ALA A 353 16.67 -12.20 10.85
C ALA A 353 17.73 -12.71 11.83
N MET A 354 17.52 -12.46 13.14
CA MET A 354 18.43 -12.90 14.18
C MET A 354 18.42 -14.43 14.27
N GLY A 355 19.59 -15.07 14.34
CA GLY A 355 19.71 -16.52 14.41
C GLY A 355 19.45 -17.25 13.09
N ALA A 356 19.41 -16.53 11.97
CA ALA A 356 19.21 -17.12 10.65
C ALA A 356 20.27 -18.17 10.32
N LEU A 357 19.83 -19.34 9.88
CA LEU A 357 20.69 -20.42 9.39
C LEU A 357 20.78 -20.37 7.87
N PRO A 358 21.93 -20.68 7.28
CA PRO A 358 22.02 -20.99 5.85
C PRO A 358 21.05 -22.11 5.47
N ILE A 359 20.52 -22.05 4.26
CA ILE A 359 19.47 -22.99 3.79
C ILE A 359 19.92 -24.47 3.89
N PRO A 360 21.16 -24.86 3.54
CA PRO A 360 21.60 -26.24 3.74
C PRO A 360 21.51 -26.70 5.20
N GLU A 361 21.94 -25.87 6.14
CA GLU A 361 21.87 -26.17 7.57
C GLU A 361 20.41 -26.23 8.07
N LEU A 362 19.56 -25.31 7.58
CA LEU A 362 18.12 -25.32 7.85
C LEU A 362 17.48 -26.65 7.41
N THR A 363 17.82 -27.18 6.24
CA THR A 363 17.29 -28.48 5.78
C THR A 363 17.69 -29.62 6.72
N ARG A 364 18.93 -29.63 7.22
CA ARG A 364 19.41 -30.65 8.18
C ARG A 364 18.71 -30.54 9.53
N LYS A 365 18.48 -29.33 10.02
CA LYS A 365 17.70 -29.10 11.23
C LYS A 365 16.28 -29.65 11.07
N LEU A 366 15.58 -29.29 10.01
CA LEU A 366 14.22 -29.76 9.73
C LEU A 366 14.13 -31.30 9.60
N GLN A 367 15.15 -31.92 9.01
CA GLN A 367 15.24 -33.39 8.94
C GLN A 367 15.37 -34.00 10.33
N ALA A 368 16.22 -33.42 11.20
CA ALA A 368 16.42 -33.88 12.56
C ALA A 368 15.16 -33.77 13.43
N GLU A 369 14.33 -32.77 13.17
CA GLU A 369 13.01 -32.57 13.79
C GLU A 369 11.94 -33.55 13.30
N GLY A 370 12.21 -34.32 12.25
CA GLY A 370 11.28 -35.33 11.73
C GLY A 370 10.42 -34.91 10.54
N VAL A 371 10.76 -33.79 9.87
CA VAL A 371 10.15 -33.39 8.61
C VAL A 371 10.38 -34.46 7.54
N ARG A 372 9.32 -34.90 6.85
CA ARG A 372 9.37 -36.02 5.89
C ARG A 372 10.07 -35.68 4.59
N LYS A 373 9.82 -34.52 4.05
CA LYS A 373 10.40 -34.05 2.79
C LYS A 373 10.59 -32.52 2.85
N THR A 374 11.71 -32.05 2.39
CA THR A 374 11.99 -30.63 2.19
C THR A 374 12.25 -30.36 0.71
N VAL A 375 11.60 -29.35 0.11
CA VAL A 375 11.88 -28.89 -1.24
C VAL A 375 12.35 -27.43 -1.16
N VAL A 376 13.57 -27.18 -1.62
CA VAL A 376 14.13 -25.83 -1.74
C VAL A 376 13.82 -25.30 -3.13
N LEU A 377 13.03 -24.23 -3.19
CA LEU A 377 12.67 -23.56 -4.45
C LEU A 377 13.48 -22.26 -4.58
N ALA A 378 14.58 -22.31 -5.31
CA ALA A 378 15.51 -21.19 -5.41
C ALA A 378 15.26 -20.31 -6.64
N GLU A 379 15.43 -18.99 -6.46
CA GLU A 379 15.48 -18.02 -7.56
C GLU A 379 16.70 -18.27 -8.46
N ASN A 380 17.85 -18.56 -7.84
CA ASN A 380 19.09 -18.93 -8.50
C ASN A 380 19.58 -20.28 -7.99
N VAL A 381 19.35 -21.34 -8.79
CA VAL A 381 19.76 -22.71 -8.43
C VAL A 381 21.27 -22.86 -8.48
N GLU A 382 21.96 -22.11 -9.35
CA GLU A 382 23.41 -22.21 -9.58
C GLU A 382 24.25 -21.75 -8.36
N GLN A 383 23.65 -21.00 -7.43
CA GLN A 383 24.34 -20.63 -6.18
C GLN A 383 24.65 -21.84 -5.27
N TYR A 384 23.99 -22.97 -5.50
CA TYR A 384 24.14 -24.21 -4.75
C TYR A 384 24.92 -25.23 -5.59
N SER A 385 26.24 -25.07 -5.66
CA SER A 385 27.11 -25.94 -6.45
C SER A 385 27.33 -27.34 -5.85
N ASP A 386 27.29 -27.43 -4.50
CA ASP A 386 27.43 -28.68 -3.76
C ASP A 386 26.09 -29.08 -3.13
N LEU A 387 25.47 -30.11 -3.66
CA LEU A 387 24.20 -30.64 -3.15
C LEU A 387 24.40 -31.57 -1.94
N SER A 388 25.61 -32.03 -1.65
CA SER A 388 25.90 -32.93 -0.51
C SER A 388 25.75 -32.23 0.85
N VAL A 389 25.78 -30.90 0.87
CA VAL A 389 25.60 -30.08 2.10
C VAL A 389 24.14 -30.03 2.58
N PHE A 390 23.20 -30.44 1.73
CA PHE A 390 21.79 -30.49 2.09
C PHE A 390 21.43 -31.76 2.88
N ALA A 391 20.28 -31.75 3.54
CA ALA A 391 19.71 -32.95 4.14
C ALA A 391 19.38 -34.01 3.09
N SER A 392 19.47 -35.30 3.43
CA SER A 392 19.20 -36.42 2.49
C SER A 392 17.76 -36.49 2.00
N ASN A 393 16.80 -35.92 2.72
CA ASN A 393 15.39 -35.78 2.34
C ASN A 393 15.06 -34.43 1.65
N ALA A 394 16.09 -33.61 1.39
CA ALA A 394 15.93 -32.32 0.72
C ALA A 394 16.13 -32.46 -0.80
N GLU A 395 15.42 -31.66 -1.56
CA GLU A 395 15.49 -31.57 -3.02
C GLU A 395 15.56 -30.11 -3.46
N LEU A 396 16.52 -29.74 -4.30
CA LEU A 396 16.68 -28.41 -4.86
C LEU A 396 15.99 -28.33 -6.22
N ARG A 397 15.12 -27.31 -6.40
CA ARG A 397 14.41 -27.04 -7.65
C ARG A 397 14.44 -25.55 -7.96
N SER A 398 14.19 -25.19 -9.22
CA SER A 398 13.88 -23.81 -9.57
C SER A 398 12.56 -23.35 -8.95
N ARG A 399 12.46 -22.08 -8.53
CA ARG A 399 11.21 -21.47 -8.06
C ARG A 399 10.04 -21.58 -9.06
N GLU A 400 10.33 -21.79 -10.34
CA GLU A 400 9.34 -22.00 -11.39
C GLU A 400 8.55 -23.31 -11.20
N GLU A 401 9.11 -24.28 -10.48
CA GLU A 401 8.47 -25.57 -10.20
C GLU A 401 7.51 -25.53 -9.01
N LEU A 402 7.24 -24.37 -8.43
CA LEU A 402 6.28 -24.23 -7.33
C LEU A 402 4.92 -24.89 -7.62
N PRO A 403 4.27 -24.73 -8.81
CA PRO A 403 2.99 -25.40 -9.07
C PRO A 403 3.07 -26.95 -9.08
N ARG A 404 4.20 -27.50 -9.47
CA ARG A 404 4.48 -28.93 -9.39
C ARG A 404 4.61 -29.37 -7.93
N THR A 405 5.43 -28.66 -7.18
CA THR A 405 5.68 -28.95 -5.75
C THR A 405 4.39 -28.86 -4.91
N LEU A 406 3.51 -27.89 -5.18
CA LEU A 406 2.22 -27.75 -4.53
C LEU A 406 1.25 -28.93 -4.81
N ARG A 407 1.42 -29.69 -5.91
CA ARG A 407 0.65 -30.90 -6.19
C ARG A 407 1.24 -32.13 -5.50
N GLU A 408 2.57 -32.21 -5.44
CA GLU A 408 3.30 -33.38 -4.96
C GLU A 408 3.28 -33.50 -3.43
N LEU A 409 3.58 -32.44 -2.70
CA LEU A 409 3.79 -32.51 -1.24
C LEU A 409 2.53 -32.88 -0.42
N PRO A 410 1.32 -32.47 -0.77
CA PRO A 410 0.12 -32.87 -0.03
C PRO A 410 -0.16 -34.38 0.01
N SER A 411 0.41 -35.15 -0.93
CA SER A 411 0.27 -36.62 -0.98
C SER A 411 1.23 -37.36 -0.02
N ILE A 412 2.20 -36.66 0.58
CA ILE A 412 3.16 -37.21 1.52
C ILE A 412 2.62 -37.10 2.94
N PRO A 413 2.33 -38.21 3.64
CA PRO A 413 1.79 -38.14 5.01
C PRO A 413 2.80 -37.50 5.99
N GLY A 414 2.27 -36.66 6.89
CA GLY A 414 3.01 -35.95 7.91
C GLY A 414 3.44 -34.54 7.51
N VAL A 415 4.48 -34.02 8.15
CA VAL A 415 4.95 -32.66 7.93
C VAL A 415 5.95 -32.62 6.77
N THR A 416 5.66 -31.78 5.79
CA THR A 416 6.57 -31.46 4.69
C THR A 416 6.90 -29.97 4.66
N VAL A 417 7.98 -29.58 3.97
CA VAL A 417 8.45 -28.18 3.95
C VAL A 417 8.82 -27.75 2.53
N ILE A 418 8.39 -26.55 2.17
CA ILE A 418 8.91 -25.77 1.05
C ILE A 418 9.76 -24.64 1.63
N ILE A 419 11.03 -24.53 1.26
CA ILE A 419 11.85 -23.35 1.51
C ILE A 419 11.85 -22.53 0.22
N TYR A 420 11.15 -21.40 0.22
CA TYR A 420 11.10 -20.51 -0.94
C TYR A 420 12.22 -19.46 -0.83
N ASP A 421 13.32 -19.71 -1.53
CA ASP A 421 14.55 -18.92 -1.46
C ASP A 421 14.56 -17.81 -2.52
N GLN A 422 14.15 -16.63 -2.09
CA GLN A 422 14.23 -15.42 -2.91
C GLN A 422 14.32 -14.18 -2.02
N GLU A 423 15.38 -13.40 -2.20
CA GLU A 423 15.63 -12.19 -1.42
C GLU A 423 14.53 -11.13 -1.57
N CYS A 424 14.27 -10.37 -0.50
CA CYS A 424 13.31 -9.27 -0.46
C CYS A 424 13.57 -8.24 -1.59
N ALA A 425 12.55 -7.97 -2.43
CA ALA A 425 12.68 -7.06 -3.56
C ALA A 425 13.03 -5.61 -3.15
N ALA A 426 12.57 -5.18 -1.97
CA ALA A 426 12.89 -3.86 -1.44
C ALA A 426 14.35 -3.78 -1.01
N GLU A 427 14.89 -4.84 -0.39
CA GLU A 427 16.30 -4.88 0.00
C GLU A 427 17.22 -4.98 -1.21
N LYS A 428 16.87 -5.81 -2.20
CA LYS A 428 17.58 -5.80 -3.48
C LYS A 428 17.68 -4.39 -4.08
N ARG A 429 16.60 -3.62 -4.02
CA ARG A 429 16.58 -2.23 -4.50
C ARG A 429 17.51 -1.32 -3.68
N ARG A 430 17.48 -1.42 -2.34
CA ARG A 430 18.36 -0.66 -1.45
C ARG A 430 19.84 -1.01 -1.68
N LYS A 431 20.16 -2.30 -1.76
CA LYS A 431 21.53 -2.78 -2.04
C LYS A 431 22.04 -2.27 -3.39
N ARG A 432 21.18 -2.27 -4.41
CA ARG A 432 21.52 -1.73 -5.75
C ARG A 432 21.77 -0.23 -5.71
N SER A 433 20.90 0.54 -5.03
CA SER A 433 21.08 1.99 -4.91
C SER A 433 22.34 2.38 -4.14
N ARG A 434 22.82 1.51 -3.22
CA ARG A 434 24.06 1.67 -2.45
C ARG A 434 25.29 1.05 -3.12
N GLY A 435 25.16 0.51 -4.33
CA GLY A 435 26.26 -0.15 -5.03
C GLY A 435 26.70 -1.50 -4.43
N GLN A 436 25.96 -2.05 -3.48
CA GLN A 436 26.24 -3.32 -2.81
C GLN A 436 25.74 -4.54 -3.60
N LEU A 437 24.88 -4.32 -4.57
CA LEU A 437 24.37 -5.35 -5.49
C LEU A 437 24.38 -4.78 -6.90
N ALA A 438 24.90 -5.55 -7.85
CA ALA A 438 24.94 -5.15 -9.26
C ALA A 438 23.51 -4.99 -9.84
N GLU A 439 23.28 -3.94 -10.61
CA GLU A 439 22.04 -3.79 -11.38
C GLU A 439 21.99 -4.86 -12.50
N PRO A 440 20.90 -5.61 -12.59
CA PRO A 440 20.73 -6.54 -13.71
C PRO A 440 20.82 -5.80 -15.05
N THR A 441 21.51 -6.37 -16.00
CA THR A 441 21.70 -5.77 -17.32
C THR A 441 20.51 -5.99 -18.25
N MET A 442 19.65 -6.97 -17.94
CA MET A 442 18.44 -7.24 -18.70
C MET A 442 17.27 -6.37 -18.26
N ARG A 443 16.54 -5.84 -19.21
CA ARG A 443 15.28 -5.10 -19.03
C ARG A 443 14.18 -5.74 -19.84
N LEU A 444 12.93 -5.64 -19.37
CA LEU A 444 11.76 -6.09 -20.13
C LEU A 444 10.93 -4.89 -20.58
N VAL A 445 10.46 -4.94 -21.82
CA VAL A 445 9.49 -4.01 -22.38
C VAL A 445 8.32 -4.80 -22.93
N ILE A 446 7.11 -4.26 -22.78
CA ILE A 446 5.93 -4.78 -23.48
C ILE A 446 5.67 -3.92 -24.71
N ASN A 447 5.59 -4.55 -25.87
CA ASN A 447 5.08 -3.88 -27.07
C ASN A 447 3.55 -3.77 -26.95
N GLU A 448 3.04 -2.54 -26.81
CA GLU A 448 1.62 -2.26 -26.55
C GLU A 448 0.73 -2.60 -27.74
N GLU A 449 1.26 -2.50 -28.96
CA GLU A 449 0.54 -2.89 -30.18
C GLU A 449 0.37 -4.41 -30.29
N VAL A 450 1.37 -5.19 -29.83
CA VAL A 450 1.29 -6.66 -29.73
C VAL A 450 0.45 -7.08 -28.52
N CYS A 451 0.47 -6.34 -27.43
CA CYS A 451 -0.27 -6.67 -26.20
C CYS A 451 -1.78 -6.77 -26.46
N GLU A 452 -2.39 -7.89 -26.08
CA GLU A 452 -3.85 -8.10 -26.17
C GLU A 452 -4.61 -7.61 -24.92
N GLY A 453 -3.92 -7.11 -23.88
CA GLY A 453 -4.55 -6.65 -22.64
C GLY A 453 -5.29 -7.76 -21.87
N CYS A 454 -4.88 -9.02 -22.02
CA CYS A 454 -5.56 -10.17 -21.42
C CYS A 454 -5.32 -10.32 -19.91
N GLY A 455 -4.31 -9.63 -19.35
CA GLY A 455 -3.97 -9.67 -17.93
C GLY A 455 -3.19 -10.92 -17.49
N ASP A 456 -2.73 -11.76 -18.40
CA ASP A 456 -1.97 -12.96 -18.02
C ASP A 456 -0.68 -12.63 -17.28
N CYS A 457 0.10 -11.64 -17.75
CA CYS A 457 1.29 -11.16 -17.05
C CYS A 457 0.98 -10.65 -15.62
N VAL A 458 -0.20 -10.06 -15.42
CA VAL A 458 -0.67 -9.60 -14.12
C VAL A 458 -0.98 -10.79 -13.20
N ARG A 459 -1.69 -11.82 -13.71
CA ARG A 459 -1.98 -13.05 -12.94
C ARG A 459 -0.69 -13.79 -12.54
N GLN A 460 0.29 -13.87 -13.46
CA GLN A 460 1.57 -14.51 -13.19
C GLN A 460 2.39 -13.80 -12.13
N ALA A 461 2.51 -12.47 -12.23
CA ALA A 461 3.43 -11.68 -11.42
C ALA A 461 2.76 -10.94 -10.26
N ASN A 462 1.45 -10.67 -10.29
CA ASN A 462 0.74 -9.84 -9.31
C ASN A 462 1.50 -8.54 -8.94
N CYS A 463 2.04 -7.86 -9.94
CA CYS A 463 3.07 -6.83 -9.78
C CYS A 463 2.54 -5.42 -10.05
N MET A 464 2.77 -4.50 -9.11
CA MET A 464 2.37 -3.09 -9.20
C MET A 464 3.07 -2.32 -10.35
N SER A 465 4.18 -2.82 -10.90
CA SER A 465 4.83 -2.18 -12.07
C SER A 465 4.16 -2.51 -13.40
N LEU A 466 3.13 -3.37 -13.42
CA LEU A 466 2.35 -3.68 -14.61
C LEU A 466 1.16 -2.72 -14.70
N THR A 467 1.37 -1.54 -15.27
CA THR A 467 0.36 -0.49 -15.31
C THR A 467 -0.56 -0.63 -16.52
N PRO A 468 -1.88 -0.47 -16.35
CA PRO A 468 -2.81 -0.41 -17.47
C PRO A 468 -2.65 0.91 -18.22
N VAL A 469 -2.67 0.84 -19.55
CA VAL A 469 -2.56 1.99 -20.46
C VAL A 469 -3.74 1.97 -21.42
N ALA A 470 -4.49 3.06 -21.48
CA ALA A 470 -5.55 3.24 -22.47
C ALA A 470 -4.96 3.50 -23.85
N THR A 471 -5.46 2.81 -24.86
CA THR A 471 -5.09 3.00 -26.27
C THR A 471 -6.35 2.98 -27.13
N GLU A 472 -6.25 3.41 -28.40
CA GLU A 472 -7.34 3.30 -29.38
C GLU A 472 -7.86 1.85 -29.55
N LEU A 473 -7.02 0.85 -29.29
CA LEU A 473 -7.34 -0.57 -29.35
C LEU A 473 -7.75 -1.16 -27.99
N GLY A 474 -8.20 -0.31 -27.06
CA GLY A 474 -8.56 -0.66 -25.69
C GLY A 474 -7.38 -0.69 -24.74
N GLN A 475 -7.62 -1.20 -23.54
CA GLN A 475 -6.65 -1.21 -22.46
C GLN A 475 -5.53 -2.22 -22.72
N LYS A 476 -4.29 -1.78 -22.60
CA LYS A 476 -3.06 -2.56 -22.70
C LYS A 476 -2.31 -2.55 -21.37
N ILE A 477 -1.19 -3.27 -21.31
CA ILE A 477 -0.30 -3.29 -20.14
C ILE A 477 1.07 -2.76 -20.54
N ARG A 478 1.63 -1.91 -19.68
CA ARG A 478 3.01 -1.39 -19.78
C ARG A 478 3.78 -1.75 -18.52
N ILE A 479 5.11 -1.91 -18.64
CA ILE A 479 5.97 -2.01 -17.46
C ILE A 479 6.44 -0.60 -17.08
N HIS A 480 6.05 -0.14 -15.89
CA HIS A 480 6.58 1.09 -15.31
C HIS A 480 8.03 0.86 -14.88
N GLN A 481 8.97 1.32 -15.68
CA GLN A 481 10.39 0.96 -15.59
C GLN A 481 11.05 1.44 -14.30
N SER A 482 10.68 2.63 -13.80
CA SER A 482 11.30 3.19 -12.59
C SER A 482 10.89 2.45 -11.33
N SER A 483 9.71 1.82 -11.28
CA SER A 483 9.27 1.01 -10.14
C SER A 483 9.61 -0.49 -10.28
N CYS A 484 10.02 -0.95 -11.47
CA CYS A 484 10.31 -2.36 -11.73
C CYS A 484 11.57 -2.85 -10.98
N ASN A 485 11.45 -3.92 -10.21
CA ASN A 485 12.55 -4.56 -9.46
C ASN A 485 13.22 -5.73 -10.20
N LYS A 486 12.91 -5.95 -11.48
CA LYS A 486 13.54 -6.93 -12.37
C LYS A 486 13.44 -8.38 -11.86
N ASP A 487 12.23 -8.76 -11.39
CA ASP A 487 11.91 -10.14 -11.01
C ASP A 487 11.61 -11.07 -12.20
N TYR A 488 11.15 -10.50 -13.31
CA TYR A 488 10.86 -11.14 -14.60
C TYR A 488 9.69 -12.14 -14.61
N THR A 489 9.04 -12.42 -13.51
CA THR A 489 7.89 -13.34 -13.44
C THR A 489 6.76 -12.95 -14.42
N CYS A 490 6.60 -11.67 -14.73
CA CYS A 490 5.59 -11.19 -15.68
C CYS A 490 5.77 -11.76 -17.11
N ALA A 491 6.97 -12.18 -17.48
CA ALA A 491 7.26 -12.76 -18.79
C ALA A 491 7.06 -14.27 -18.87
N MET A 492 6.63 -14.95 -17.80
CA MET A 492 6.52 -16.42 -17.76
C MET A 492 5.38 -16.99 -18.62
N GLY A 493 4.30 -16.22 -18.85
CA GLY A 493 3.21 -16.65 -19.75
C GLY A 493 3.58 -16.66 -21.23
N ASP A 494 2.67 -17.13 -22.10
CA ASP A 494 2.93 -17.35 -23.54
C ASP A 494 2.86 -16.10 -24.43
N CYS A 495 2.65 -14.94 -23.85
CA CYS A 495 2.43 -13.68 -24.57
C CYS A 495 3.69 -13.24 -25.36
N PRO A 496 3.62 -12.98 -26.68
CA PRO A 496 4.75 -12.57 -27.51
C PRO A 496 5.11 -11.07 -27.40
N SER A 497 4.36 -10.30 -26.63
CA SER A 497 4.58 -8.84 -26.52
C SER A 497 5.82 -8.45 -25.71
N PHE A 498 6.43 -9.39 -25.00
CA PHE A 498 7.61 -9.14 -24.19
C PHE A 498 8.89 -9.11 -25.01
N VAL A 499 9.63 -8.03 -24.89
CA VAL A 499 10.95 -7.85 -25.50
C VAL A 499 11.97 -7.66 -24.39
N SER A 500 13.09 -8.39 -24.47
CA SER A 500 14.23 -8.22 -23.55
C SER A 500 15.24 -7.28 -24.17
N VAL A 501 15.69 -6.29 -23.40
CA VAL A 501 16.70 -5.31 -23.79
C VAL A 501 17.93 -5.51 -22.93
N GLN A 502 19.08 -5.72 -23.54
CA GLN A 502 20.36 -5.78 -22.86
C GLN A 502 20.92 -4.36 -22.73
N THR A 503 21.29 -3.98 -21.52
CA THR A 503 21.91 -2.68 -21.21
C THR A 503 23.27 -2.90 -20.55
N LYS A 504 24.14 -1.88 -20.55
CA LYS A 504 25.36 -1.94 -19.73
C LYS A 504 25.01 -1.99 -18.25
N SER A 505 25.90 -2.57 -17.45
CA SER A 505 25.76 -2.56 -15.99
C SER A 505 25.67 -1.12 -15.47
N GLY A 506 24.80 -0.90 -14.49
CA GLY A 506 24.58 0.45 -13.92
C GLY A 506 23.75 1.41 -14.80
N THR A 507 23.26 0.98 -15.97
CA THR A 507 22.45 1.83 -16.84
C THR A 507 21.06 2.05 -16.26
N GLY A 508 20.73 3.32 -15.98
CA GLY A 508 19.40 3.80 -15.65
C GLY A 508 18.55 4.15 -16.86
N LEU A 509 17.32 4.61 -16.62
CA LEU A 509 16.52 5.29 -17.63
C LEU A 509 17.29 6.50 -18.17
N LYS A 510 17.11 6.79 -19.46
CA LYS A 510 17.68 8.00 -20.05
C LYS A 510 17.03 9.20 -19.37
N LYS A 511 17.85 10.05 -18.82
CA LYS A 511 17.47 11.31 -18.21
C LYS A 511 17.99 12.49 -19.04
N ASN A 512 17.30 13.59 -18.99
CA ASN A 512 17.78 14.81 -19.62
C ASN A 512 19.05 15.31 -18.92
N SER A 513 19.94 15.98 -19.64
CA SER A 513 21.04 16.70 -19.02
C SER A 513 20.46 17.92 -18.32
N LEU A 514 20.45 17.90 -17.00
CA LEU A 514 19.96 19.02 -16.21
C LEU A 514 21.08 20.02 -15.96
N PRO A 515 20.87 21.31 -16.19
CA PRO A 515 21.73 22.32 -15.64
C PRO A 515 21.68 22.27 -14.10
N LYS A 516 22.82 22.43 -13.44
CA LYS A 516 22.81 22.62 -11.99
C LYS A 516 22.05 23.91 -11.69
N LEU A 517 21.10 23.82 -10.77
CA LEU A 517 20.33 24.95 -10.29
C LEU A 517 20.71 25.20 -8.81
N PRO A 518 21.66 26.08 -8.53
CA PRO A 518 21.97 26.46 -7.16
C PRO A 518 20.72 27.01 -6.45
N PRO A 519 20.51 26.67 -5.18
CA PRO A 519 19.35 27.19 -4.43
C PRO A 519 19.25 28.71 -4.42
N ALA A 520 20.40 29.39 -4.43
CA ALA A 520 20.49 30.86 -4.48
C ALA A 520 19.98 31.48 -5.80
N ASP A 521 19.91 30.69 -6.89
CA ASP A 521 19.42 31.18 -8.19
C ASP A 521 17.88 31.22 -8.28
N VAL A 522 17.19 30.67 -7.26
CA VAL A 522 15.74 30.79 -7.13
C VAL A 522 15.41 31.85 -6.09
N PRO A 523 14.61 32.86 -6.42
CA PRO A 523 14.31 33.94 -5.49
C PRO A 523 13.63 33.40 -4.22
N ALA A 524 13.72 34.13 -3.11
CA ALA A 524 12.98 33.81 -1.91
C ALA A 524 11.46 33.88 -2.16
N PRO A 525 10.63 33.09 -1.45
CA PRO A 525 9.18 33.22 -1.52
C PRO A 525 8.73 34.65 -1.23
N ARG A 526 7.74 35.14 -2.00
CA ARG A 526 7.23 36.51 -1.84
C ARG A 526 6.61 36.77 -0.49
N GLN A 527 5.96 35.77 0.06
CA GLN A 527 5.31 35.80 1.37
C GLN A 527 5.34 34.40 1.98
N MET A 528 5.68 34.32 3.26
CA MET A 528 5.66 33.07 4.03
C MET A 528 4.54 33.10 5.05
N VAL A 529 3.85 31.98 5.21
CA VAL A 529 2.94 31.75 6.34
C VAL A 529 3.74 31.68 7.64
N LYS A 530 3.07 31.90 8.78
CA LYS A 530 3.67 31.73 10.12
C LYS A 530 3.11 30.47 10.78
N ALA A 531 3.91 29.85 11.63
CA ALA A 531 3.48 28.69 12.41
C ALA A 531 2.46 29.09 13.51
N GLY A 532 2.65 30.26 14.11
CA GLY A 532 1.74 30.78 15.16
C GLY A 532 1.52 29.75 16.29
N ASP A 533 0.27 29.63 16.74
CA ASP A 533 -0.16 28.65 17.77
C ASP A 533 -0.39 27.24 17.23
N GLY A 534 -0.19 27.01 15.92
CA GLY A 534 -0.32 25.69 15.31
C GLY A 534 -0.65 25.71 13.83
N TYR A 535 0.30 25.37 13.00
CA TYR A 535 0.17 25.17 11.55
C TYR A 535 0.19 23.67 11.19
N ARG A 536 -0.83 23.20 10.51
CA ARG A 536 -1.04 21.77 10.27
C ARG A 536 -0.90 21.40 8.81
N ILE A 537 0.02 20.47 8.56
CA ILE A 537 0.26 19.90 7.22
C ILE A 537 -0.22 18.44 7.20
N LEU A 538 -1.03 18.10 6.20
CA LEU A 538 -1.44 16.72 5.92
C LEU A 538 -0.76 16.23 4.66
N GLY A 539 -0.04 15.10 4.75
CA GLY A 539 0.72 14.50 3.65
C GLY A 539 0.20 13.12 3.23
N PRO A 540 -0.92 12.99 2.49
CA PRO A 540 -1.38 11.69 2.00
C PRO A 540 -0.56 11.24 0.79
N GLY A 541 -0.11 9.97 0.82
CA GLY A 541 0.73 9.40 -0.24
C GLY A 541 0.76 7.88 -0.26
N ILE A 542 1.74 7.33 -0.98
CA ILE A 542 1.90 5.88 -1.19
C ILE A 542 3.07 5.38 -0.34
N GLY A 543 2.87 4.29 0.39
CA GLY A 543 3.91 3.65 1.19
C GLY A 543 5.12 3.22 0.35
N GLY A 544 6.31 3.53 0.85
CA GLY A 544 7.58 3.23 0.20
C GLY A 544 8.03 4.23 -0.88
N THR A 545 7.32 5.36 -1.05
CA THR A 545 7.72 6.44 -1.98
C THR A 545 8.45 7.60 -1.28
N GLY A 546 8.62 7.53 0.04
CA GLY A 546 9.36 8.56 0.80
C GLY A 546 8.46 9.62 1.47
N VAL A 547 7.17 9.37 1.66
CA VAL A 547 6.24 10.29 2.35
C VAL A 547 6.72 10.59 3.77
N VAL A 548 7.02 9.54 4.54
CA VAL A 548 7.55 9.65 5.91
C VAL A 548 8.88 10.42 5.95
N THR A 549 9.73 10.28 4.91
CA THR A 549 10.99 11.02 4.81
C THR A 549 10.75 12.52 4.69
N ILE A 550 9.76 12.95 3.89
CA ILE A 550 9.41 14.37 3.78
C ILE A 550 8.91 14.92 5.11
N ASN A 551 8.07 14.15 5.82
CA ASN A 551 7.59 14.54 7.14
C ASN A 551 8.75 14.72 8.14
N ALA A 552 9.70 13.78 8.15
CA ALA A 552 10.91 13.87 8.98
C ALA A 552 11.79 15.05 8.60
N LEU A 553 12.00 15.34 7.29
CA LEU A 553 12.76 16.50 6.84
C LEU A 553 12.13 17.80 7.29
N LEU A 554 10.82 17.96 7.12
CA LEU A 554 10.09 19.14 7.56
C LEU A 554 10.12 19.31 9.09
N ALA A 555 9.99 18.21 9.83
CA ALA A 555 10.08 18.21 11.28
C ALA A 555 11.49 18.61 11.77
N THR A 556 12.54 18.07 11.16
CA THR A 556 13.92 18.42 11.47
C THR A 556 14.23 19.88 11.14
N ALA A 557 13.82 20.35 9.97
CA ALA A 557 14.00 21.74 9.56
C ALA A 557 13.26 22.70 10.49
N ALA A 558 12.04 22.40 10.89
CA ALA A 558 11.29 23.22 11.84
C ALA A 558 11.96 23.28 13.22
N TRP A 559 12.49 22.16 13.68
CA TRP A 559 13.26 22.11 14.92
C TRP A 559 14.55 22.95 14.84
N ILE A 560 15.25 22.93 13.70
CA ILE A 560 16.43 23.79 13.45
C ILE A 560 16.05 25.27 13.58
N ASP A 561 14.88 25.67 13.07
CA ASP A 561 14.34 27.03 13.20
C ASP A 561 13.77 27.35 14.60
N GLY A 562 13.86 26.44 15.56
CA GLY A 562 13.40 26.65 16.94
C GLY A 562 11.89 26.50 17.13
N LEU A 563 11.17 25.93 16.17
CA LEU A 563 9.74 25.64 16.31
C LEU A 563 9.50 24.37 17.13
N SER A 564 8.41 24.34 17.87
CA SER A 564 7.87 23.10 18.46
C SER A 564 7.20 22.26 17.38
N VAL A 565 7.44 20.94 17.39
CA VAL A 565 7.01 20.01 16.37
C VAL A 565 6.29 18.82 17.00
N ALA A 566 5.18 18.38 16.38
CA ALA A 566 4.59 17.08 16.63
C ALA A 566 4.23 16.42 15.28
N THR A 567 4.61 15.14 15.13
CA THR A 567 4.37 14.34 13.92
C THR A 567 3.61 13.06 14.22
N LEU A 568 2.91 12.54 13.21
CA LEU A 568 2.34 11.20 13.21
C LEU A 568 2.35 10.66 11.79
N ASP A 569 2.91 9.45 11.61
CA ASP A 569 2.94 8.77 10.32
C ASP A 569 2.06 7.51 10.34
N GLN A 570 0.86 7.63 9.81
CA GLN A 570 -0.07 6.51 9.70
C GLN A 570 0.28 5.64 8.48
N THR A 571 1.07 4.61 8.69
CA THR A 571 1.57 3.72 7.61
C THR A 571 0.68 2.50 7.35
N GLY A 572 -0.30 2.21 8.21
CA GLY A 572 -1.14 1.02 8.12
C GLY A 572 -0.34 -0.29 8.15
N THR A 573 -0.98 -1.41 7.82
CA THR A 573 -0.34 -2.74 7.76
C THR A 573 0.55 -2.93 6.53
N ALA A 574 0.46 -2.06 5.53
CA ALA A 574 1.22 -2.13 4.29
C ALA A 574 2.11 -0.91 4.13
N GLN A 575 3.32 -1.00 4.59
CA GLN A 575 4.34 0.05 4.43
C GLN A 575 4.77 0.31 2.97
N LYS A 576 4.35 -0.54 2.02
CA LYS A 576 4.75 -0.44 0.61
C LYS A 576 3.54 -0.63 -0.29
N GLY A 577 3.26 0.38 -1.13
CA GLY A 577 2.14 0.38 -2.07
C GLY A 577 0.76 0.63 -1.47
N GLY A 578 0.60 0.62 -0.14
CA GLY A 578 -0.62 1.00 0.56
C GLY A 578 -0.69 2.51 0.83
N ALA A 579 -1.81 2.96 1.39
CA ALA A 579 -1.96 4.35 1.81
C ALA A 579 -1.05 4.67 3.00
N VAL A 580 -0.39 5.82 2.95
CA VAL A 580 0.34 6.44 4.06
C VAL A 580 -0.17 7.86 4.22
N VAL A 581 -0.40 8.27 5.45
CA VAL A 581 -0.80 9.64 5.76
C VAL A 581 0.16 10.18 6.83
N SER A 582 0.90 11.22 6.48
CA SER A 582 1.74 11.95 7.42
C SER A 582 1.02 13.18 7.92
N HIS A 583 1.06 13.40 9.22
CA HIS A 583 0.55 14.57 9.90
C HIS A 583 1.72 15.33 10.51
N LEU A 584 1.73 16.65 10.38
CA LEU A 584 2.73 17.52 10.94
C LEU A 584 2.04 18.73 11.56
N LEU A 585 2.35 19.01 12.82
CA LEU A 585 1.95 20.20 13.54
C LEU A 585 3.20 20.98 13.91
N LEU A 586 3.24 22.25 13.49
CA LEU A 586 4.31 23.22 13.79
C LEU A 586 3.74 24.32 14.66
N SER A 587 4.47 24.77 15.66
CA SER A 587 4.03 25.85 16.58
C SER A 587 5.21 26.67 17.06
N GLU A 588 5.00 27.98 17.25
CA GLU A 588 5.95 28.88 17.94
C GLU A 588 5.88 28.70 19.47
N GLN A 589 4.89 27.96 19.97
CA GLN A 589 4.66 27.68 21.39
C GLN A 589 4.73 26.17 21.66
N PRO A 590 4.95 25.74 22.92
CA PRO A 590 4.85 24.32 23.28
C PRO A 590 3.50 23.71 22.89
N ILE A 591 3.56 22.48 22.33
CA ILE A 591 2.39 21.81 21.77
C ILE A 591 1.63 21.02 22.85
N GLU A 592 0.40 21.43 23.15
CA GLU A 592 -0.58 20.69 23.94
C GLU A 592 -1.75 20.23 23.06
N ALA A 593 -1.48 19.50 22.00
CA ALA A 593 -2.46 19.01 21.03
C ALA A 593 -1.96 17.69 20.41
N PRO A 594 -2.85 16.86 19.84
CA PRO A 594 -2.42 15.71 19.07
C PRO A 594 -1.75 16.15 17.76
N ALA A 595 -0.80 15.36 17.29
CA ALA A 595 -0.20 15.55 15.96
C ALA A 595 -1.21 15.28 14.83
N LYS A 596 -2.19 14.39 15.07
CA LYS A 596 -3.20 14.00 14.10
C LYS A 596 -4.11 15.19 13.74
N VAL A 597 -4.15 15.52 12.47
CA VAL A 597 -5.03 16.59 11.96
C VAL A 597 -6.47 16.10 12.00
N ASN A 598 -7.33 16.82 12.71
CA ASN A 598 -8.74 16.54 12.82
C ASN A 598 -9.58 17.34 11.80
N ALA A 599 -10.92 17.18 11.83
CA ALA A 599 -11.81 17.77 10.84
C ALA A 599 -11.67 19.30 10.75
N ALA A 600 -11.67 19.81 9.51
CA ALA A 600 -11.56 21.23 9.15
C ALA A 600 -10.33 21.97 9.73
N ASN A 601 -9.25 21.27 10.07
CA ASN A 601 -8.08 21.82 10.74
C ASN A 601 -6.77 21.80 9.93
N ALA A 602 -6.76 21.27 8.70
CA ALA A 602 -5.60 21.35 7.83
C ALA A 602 -5.37 22.78 7.31
N ASP A 603 -4.12 23.25 7.33
CA ASP A 603 -3.68 24.48 6.68
C ASP A 603 -3.14 24.19 5.29
N LEU A 604 -2.36 23.12 5.15
CA LEU A 604 -1.82 22.63 3.89
C LEU A 604 -2.11 21.14 3.71
N ILE A 605 -2.65 20.75 2.55
CA ILE A 605 -2.65 19.37 2.08
C ILE A 605 -1.57 19.23 1.01
N LEU A 606 -0.48 18.53 1.34
CA LEU A 606 0.59 18.20 0.42
C LEU A 606 0.36 16.78 -0.11
N GLY A 607 -0.47 16.68 -1.16
CA GLY A 607 -1.01 15.43 -1.66
C GLY A 607 -0.10 14.72 -2.66
N PHE A 608 0.65 13.75 -2.23
CA PHE A 608 1.54 12.94 -3.08
C PHE A 608 0.78 11.85 -3.86
N ASP A 609 -0.42 11.47 -3.42
CA ASP A 609 -1.31 10.50 -4.05
C ASP A 609 -2.75 11.01 -4.06
N LEU A 610 -3.29 11.27 -5.25
CA LEU A 610 -4.63 11.82 -5.40
C LEU A 610 -5.73 10.91 -4.81
N LEU A 611 -5.59 9.58 -4.92
CA LEU A 611 -6.55 8.64 -4.29
C LEU A 611 -6.51 8.73 -2.76
N GLY A 612 -5.33 8.94 -2.19
CA GLY A 612 -5.16 9.19 -0.77
C GLY A 612 -5.81 10.50 -0.34
N VAL A 613 -5.66 11.57 -1.14
CA VAL A 613 -6.24 12.89 -0.84
C VAL A 613 -7.76 12.84 -0.78
N VAL A 614 -8.41 12.23 -1.79
CA VAL A 614 -9.89 12.17 -1.86
C VAL A 614 -10.52 11.14 -0.92
N HIS A 615 -9.71 10.40 -0.15
CA HIS A 615 -10.25 9.52 0.88
C HIS A 615 -11.02 10.36 1.91
N PRO A 616 -12.28 9.98 2.28
CA PRO A 616 -13.13 10.80 3.13
C PRO A 616 -12.48 11.26 4.44
N GLY A 617 -11.71 10.38 5.10
CA GLY A 617 -11.01 10.71 6.34
C GLY A 617 -9.94 11.79 6.18
N ASN A 618 -9.28 11.88 5.02
CA ASN A 618 -8.28 12.90 4.72
C ASN A 618 -8.94 14.19 4.22
N LEU A 619 -9.90 14.06 3.32
CA LEU A 619 -10.58 15.20 2.73
C LEU A 619 -11.39 15.99 3.79
N ASN A 620 -11.92 15.32 4.80
CA ASN A 620 -12.66 15.93 5.90
C ASN A 620 -11.79 16.86 6.77
N THR A 621 -10.46 16.76 6.70
CA THR A 621 -9.55 17.67 7.42
C THR A 621 -9.50 19.07 6.79
N ALA A 622 -9.99 19.22 5.55
CA ALA A 622 -9.95 20.46 4.80
C ALA A 622 -11.01 21.46 5.25
N CYS A 623 -10.68 22.74 5.08
CA CYS A 623 -11.56 23.89 5.29
C CYS A 623 -11.42 24.84 4.09
N ALA A 624 -12.54 25.21 3.46
CA ALA A 624 -12.56 25.98 2.22
C ALA A 624 -11.90 27.37 2.34
N GLU A 625 -11.99 27.99 3.51
CA GLU A 625 -11.44 29.32 3.75
C GLU A 625 -9.92 29.28 4.05
N ARG A 626 -9.40 28.15 4.55
CA ARG A 626 -8.04 28.06 5.11
C ARG A 626 -7.12 27.12 4.33
N THR A 627 -7.60 25.93 4.04
CA THR A 627 -6.75 24.85 3.52
C THR A 627 -6.33 25.12 2.09
N VAL A 628 -5.02 25.16 1.83
CA VAL A 628 -4.45 25.14 0.49
C VAL A 628 -4.03 23.72 0.13
N ALA A 629 -4.29 23.30 -1.12
CA ALA A 629 -3.94 21.96 -1.60
C ALA A 629 -2.88 22.02 -2.72
N ILE A 630 -1.75 21.35 -2.51
CA ILE A 630 -0.75 21.10 -3.54
C ILE A 630 -0.75 19.60 -3.83
N ILE A 631 -1.16 19.22 -5.04
CA ILE A 631 -1.51 17.82 -5.33
C ILE A 631 -0.83 17.32 -6.60
N ASN A 632 -0.25 16.13 -6.49
CA ASN A 632 0.13 15.34 -7.65
C ASN A 632 -1.13 14.85 -8.36
N SER A 633 -1.37 15.36 -9.55
CA SER A 633 -2.56 15.04 -10.35
C SER A 633 -2.48 13.70 -11.07
N ASP A 634 -1.30 13.06 -11.11
CA ASP A 634 -1.18 11.71 -11.66
C ASP A 634 -1.87 10.68 -10.75
N VAL A 635 -2.66 9.80 -11.35
CA VAL A 635 -3.41 8.75 -10.63
C VAL A 635 -2.69 7.42 -10.77
N VAL A 636 -1.91 7.07 -9.76
CA VAL A 636 -1.23 5.78 -9.70
C VAL A 636 -2.25 4.65 -9.51
N PRO A 637 -2.34 3.66 -10.43
CA PRO A 637 -3.28 2.55 -10.31
C PRO A 637 -3.10 1.75 -9.01
N THR A 638 -4.22 1.31 -8.43
CA THR A 638 -4.18 0.34 -7.32
C THR A 638 -3.95 -1.08 -7.84
N ILE A 639 -3.60 -2.01 -6.96
CA ILE A 639 -3.49 -3.42 -7.33
C ILE A 639 -4.82 -3.98 -7.87
N ASP A 640 -5.96 -3.51 -7.37
CA ASP A 640 -7.28 -3.93 -7.82
C ASP A 640 -7.58 -3.38 -9.23
N ASN A 641 -7.21 -2.13 -9.53
CA ASN A 641 -7.28 -1.60 -10.89
C ASN A 641 -6.46 -2.46 -11.86
N ILE A 642 -5.24 -2.82 -11.46
CA ILE A 642 -4.33 -3.63 -12.30
C ILE A 642 -4.92 -5.04 -12.52
N ARG A 643 -5.39 -5.71 -11.48
CA ARG A 643 -5.94 -7.08 -11.54
C ARG A 643 -7.25 -7.15 -12.32
N ASN A 644 -8.16 -6.25 -12.01
CA ASN A 644 -9.49 -6.21 -12.62
C ASN A 644 -9.46 -5.53 -13.98
N ARG A 645 -8.33 -4.97 -14.38
CA ARG A 645 -8.19 -4.15 -15.59
C ARG A 645 -9.24 -3.03 -15.63
N ALA A 646 -9.60 -2.53 -14.44
CA ALA A 646 -10.52 -1.43 -14.32
C ALA A 646 -9.83 -0.13 -14.78
N PRO A 647 -10.48 0.69 -15.59
CA PRO A 647 -9.94 1.99 -15.94
C PRO A 647 -9.75 2.80 -14.66
N VAL A 648 -8.64 3.50 -14.57
CA VAL A 648 -8.46 4.51 -13.53
C VAL A 648 -9.25 5.73 -13.96
N SER A 649 -10.14 6.23 -13.12
CA SER A 649 -10.89 7.46 -13.39
C SER A 649 -9.90 8.61 -13.60
N GLY A 650 -10.16 9.45 -14.59
CA GLY A 650 -9.36 10.64 -14.81
C GLY A 650 -9.35 11.56 -13.60
N PRO A 651 -8.29 12.37 -13.41
CA PRO A 651 -8.12 13.20 -12.21
C PRO A 651 -9.19 14.29 -12.06
N GLY A 652 -9.85 14.71 -13.13
CA GLY A 652 -10.71 15.89 -13.16
C GLY A 652 -11.79 15.93 -12.08
N GLN A 653 -12.60 14.87 -11.95
CA GLN A 653 -13.65 14.81 -10.92
C GLN A 653 -13.08 14.83 -9.49
N MET A 654 -11.95 14.16 -9.29
CA MET A 654 -11.28 14.11 -7.97
C MET A 654 -10.69 15.47 -7.61
N LEU A 655 -10.07 16.15 -8.55
CA LEU A 655 -9.52 17.50 -8.34
C LEU A 655 -10.63 18.53 -8.08
N GLU A 656 -11.78 18.39 -8.76
CA GLU A 656 -12.93 19.26 -8.50
C GLU A 656 -13.52 19.00 -7.11
N LEU A 657 -13.54 17.75 -6.64
CA LEU A 657 -13.94 17.44 -5.28
C LEU A 657 -12.99 18.10 -4.25
N VAL A 658 -11.67 18.09 -4.50
CA VAL A 658 -10.70 18.81 -3.65
C VAL A 658 -10.99 20.31 -3.68
N ASN A 659 -11.19 20.90 -4.85
CA ASN A 659 -11.49 22.32 -5.01
C ASN A 659 -12.76 22.75 -4.24
N SER A 660 -13.72 21.84 -4.07
CA SER A 660 -14.98 22.15 -3.38
C SER A 660 -14.84 22.32 -1.87
N VAL A 661 -13.77 21.78 -1.26
CA VAL A 661 -13.54 21.78 0.20
C VAL A 661 -12.26 22.52 0.62
N THR A 662 -11.51 23.07 -0.32
CA THR A 662 -10.26 23.81 -0.09
C THR A 662 -10.29 25.20 -0.72
N ASN A 663 -9.29 26.04 -0.43
CA ASN A 663 -9.17 27.38 -1.02
C ASN A 663 -8.82 27.28 -2.52
N ARG A 664 -9.84 27.15 -3.34
CA ARG A 664 -9.75 26.93 -4.78
C ARG A 664 -8.80 27.89 -5.50
N GLY A 665 -8.76 29.14 -5.08
CA GLY A 665 -7.94 30.18 -5.74
C GLY A 665 -6.43 30.05 -5.48
N ARG A 666 -6.03 29.22 -4.53
CA ARG A 666 -4.62 29.01 -4.14
C ARG A 666 -4.13 27.59 -4.38
N ASN A 667 -4.98 26.68 -4.80
CA ASN A 667 -4.62 25.29 -5.06
C ASN A 667 -3.66 25.16 -6.24
N ILE A 668 -2.72 24.21 -6.16
CA ILE A 668 -1.74 23.90 -7.22
C ILE A 668 -1.85 22.40 -7.54
N PHE A 669 -2.16 22.09 -8.79
CA PHE A 669 -2.25 20.73 -9.29
C PHE A 669 -1.21 20.53 -10.40
N LEU A 670 -0.37 19.51 -10.27
CA LEU A 670 0.72 19.24 -11.22
C LEU A 670 0.93 17.73 -11.39
N ASP A 671 1.32 17.31 -12.59
CA ASP A 671 1.77 15.93 -12.85
C ASP A 671 3.23 15.79 -12.40
N ALA A 672 3.38 15.62 -11.08
CA ALA A 672 4.71 15.55 -10.47
C ALA A 672 5.48 14.28 -10.85
N ASN A 673 4.79 13.18 -11.18
CA ASN A 673 5.43 11.94 -11.62
C ASN A 673 6.12 12.14 -12.97
N ARG A 674 5.43 12.70 -13.94
CA ARG A 674 5.98 13.01 -15.27
C ARG A 674 7.18 13.97 -15.18
N LEU A 675 7.06 15.01 -14.37
CA LEU A 675 8.13 15.97 -14.15
C LEU A 675 9.37 15.34 -13.51
N ALA A 676 9.18 14.58 -12.41
CA ALA A 676 10.28 13.94 -11.70
C ALA A 676 10.99 12.87 -12.54
N GLU A 677 10.25 12.09 -13.32
CA GLU A 677 10.85 11.09 -14.23
C GLU A 677 11.60 11.75 -15.38
N GLY A 678 11.07 12.83 -15.95
CA GLY A 678 11.73 13.58 -17.01
C GLY A 678 13.02 14.30 -16.55
N LEU A 679 12.98 14.89 -15.37
CA LEU A 679 14.13 15.61 -14.79
C LEU A 679 15.18 14.67 -14.20
N PHE A 680 14.77 13.71 -13.39
CA PHE A 680 15.68 12.91 -12.55
C PHE A 680 15.74 11.43 -12.93
N GLY A 681 14.91 10.97 -13.86
CA GLY A 681 14.82 9.57 -14.28
C GLY A 681 14.20 8.63 -13.24
N THR A 682 13.49 9.17 -12.23
CA THR A 682 12.91 8.39 -11.15
C THR A 682 11.69 9.07 -10.52
N HIS A 683 10.64 8.29 -10.28
CA HIS A 683 9.46 8.74 -9.52
C HIS A 683 9.76 9.01 -8.03
N MET A 684 10.88 8.54 -7.50
CA MET A 684 11.24 8.75 -6.08
C MET A 684 11.55 10.23 -5.76
N ALA A 685 11.77 11.07 -6.76
CA ALA A 685 12.01 12.49 -6.60
C ALA A 685 10.73 13.33 -6.41
N VAL A 686 9.54 12.74 -6.65
CA VAL A 686 8.25 13.44 -6.63
C VAL A 686 8.02 14.22 -5.34
N ASN A 687 8.19 13.58 -4.20
CA ASN A 687 7.80 14.16 -2.92
C ASN A 687 8.63 15.38 -2.56
N LEU A 688 9.94 15.30 -2.77
CA LEU A 688 10.86 16.42 -2.49
C LEU A 688 10.69 17.56 -3.50
N PHE A 689 10.39 17.23 -4.76
CA PHE A 689 10.01 18.21 -5.78
C PHE A 689 8.75 19.00 -5.36
N MET A 690 7.70 18.30 -4.92
CA MET A 690 6.47 18.92 -4.45
C MET A 690 6.65 19.73 -3.17
N MET A 691 7.55 19.29 -2.27
CA MET A 691 7.96 20.08 -1.11
C MET A 691 8.61 21.41 -1.55
N GLY A 692 9.42 21.39 -2.59
CA GLY A 692 10.00 22.62 -3.19
C GLY A 692 8.94 23.56 -3.75
N VAL A 693 7.91 23.03 -4.43
CA VAL A 693 6.75 23.82 -4.89
C VAL A 693 6.01 24.46 -3.72
N ALA A 694 5.72 23.68 -2.67
CA ALA A 694 5.02 24.16 -1.48
C ALA A 694 5.82 25.24 -0.72
N TYR A 695 7.13 25.06 -0.64
CA TYR A 695 8.04 26.03 -0.04
C TYR A 695 8.00 27.37 -0.80
N GLN A 696 8.16 27.32 -2.12
CA GLN A 696 8.19 28.53 -2.95
C GLN A 696 6.83 29.24 -3.00
N ALA A 697 5.73 28.49 -2.87
CA ALA A 697 4.38 29.05 -2.70
C ALA A 697 4.19 29.75 -1.33
N GLY A 698 5.20 29.74 -0.45
CA GLY A 698 5.17 30.35 0.88
C GLY A 698 4.29 29.62 1.88
N LEU A 699 4.04 28.32 1.67
CA LEU A 699 3.11 27.50 2.48
C LEU A 699 3.84 26.64 3.53
N ILE A 700 5.14 26.72 3.63
CA ILE A 700 5.95 26.03 4.64
C ILE A 700 6.64 27.07 5.50
N PRO A 701 6.26 27.23 6.78
CA PRO A 701 6.75 28.29 7.67
C PRO A 701 8.14 27.96 8.26
N ILE A 702 9.10 27.67 7.42
CA ILE A 702 10.45 27.21 7.77
C ILE A 702 11.45 27.96 6.88
N SER A 703 12.62 28.32 7.40
CA SER A 703 13.66 29.00 6.63
C SER A 703 14.32 28.09 5.58
N LEU A 704 14.88 28.68 4.52
CA LEU A 704 15.59 27.94 3.48
C LEU A 704 16.80 27.21 4.07
N ASP A 705 17.58 27.90 4.88
CA ASP A 705 18.80 27.37 5.49
C ASP A 705 18.49 26.12 6.34
N ALA A 706 17.39 26.15 7.10
CA ALA A 706 16.96 25.02 7.91
C ALA A 706 16.52 23.81 7.06
N VAL A 707 15.82 24.06 5.93
CA VAL A 707 15.44 22.97 4.99
C VAL A 707 16.68 22.35 4.35
N GLU A 708 17.64 23.15 3.90
CA GLU A 708 18.88 22.67 3.30
C GLU A 708 19.71 21.87 4.32
N GLN A 709 19.86 22.39 5.53
CA GLN A 709 20.54 21.68 6.62
C GLN A 709 19.88 20.36 7.00
N ALA A 710 18.54 20.31 7.03
CA ALA A 710 17.81 19.06 7.26
C ALA A 710 18.07 18.02 6.17
N ILE A 711 18.15 18.43 4.89
CA ILE A 711 18.51 17.55 3.78
C ILE A 711 19.94 17.02 3.93
N GLU A 712 20.88 17.88 4.34
CA GLU A 712 22.28 17.50 4.60
C GLU A 712 22.38 16.50 5.76
N TRP A 713 21.67 16.74 6.86
CA TRP A 713 21.67 15.84 8.03
C TRP A 713 21.05 14.48 7.73
N ASN A 714 20.06 14.44 6.83
CA ASN A 714 19.50 13.15 6.37
C ASN A 714 20.56 12.28 5.66
N GLY A 715 21.60 12.86 5.10
CA GLY A 715 22.81 12.17 4.60
C GLY A 715 22.60 11.29 3.36
N VAL A 716 21.41 11.29 2.75
CA VAL A 716 21.08 10.44 1.60
C VAL A 716 21.07 11.27 0.32
N ASP A 717 21.98 10.99 -0.63
CA ASP A 717 22.05 11.59 -1.97
C ASP A 717 21.85 13.12 -1.96
N ILE A 718 22.61 13.78 -1.08
CA ILE A 718 22.44 15.18 -0.67
C ILE A 718 22.33 16.11 -1.89
N GLU A 719 23.33 16.05 -2.81
CA GLU A 719 23.36 16.93 -3.99
C GLU A 719 22.10 16.78 -4.85
N ARG A 720 21.66 15.54 -5.11
CA ARG A 720 20.46 15.31 -5.90
C ARG A 720 19.21 15.78 -5.18
N ASN A 721 19.13 15.60 -3.87
CA ASN A 721 17.98 16.03 -3.07
C ASN A 721 17.87 17.56 -3.04
N LEU A 722 18.96 18.28 -2.83
CA LEU A 722 19.00 19.74 -2.93
C LEU A 722 18.58 20.22 -4.33
N GLN A 723 19.08 19.59 -5.40
CA GLN A 723 18.67 19.90 -6.76
C GLN A 723 17.18 19.63 -6.98
N THR A 724 16.66 18.50 -6.47
CA THR A 724 15.24 18.17 -6.60
C THR A 724 14.34 19.22 -5.94
N PHE A 725 14.71 19.66 -4.74
CA PHE A 725 14.01 20.72 -4.01
C PHE A 725 14.08 22.05 -4.78
N SER A 726 15.27 22.46 -5.26
CA SER A 726 15.45 23.71 -6.04
C SER A 726 14.65 23.71 -7.35
N TRP A 727 14.58 22.57 -8.06
CA TRP A 727 13.77 22.44 -9.26
C TRP A 727 12.26 22.50 -8.96
N GLY A 728 11.82 22.04 -7.80
CA GLY A 728 10.44 22.23 -7.33
C GLY A 728 10.13 23.70 -7.06
N ARG A 729 11.05 24.44 -6.41
CA ARG A 729 10.97 25.89 -6.22
C ARG A 729 10.89 26.62 -7.56
N LYS A 730 11.77 26.25 -8.52
CA LYS A 730 11.80 26.83 -9.86
C LYS A 730 10.51 26.56 -10.64
N TYR A 731 9.88 25.41 -10.46
CA TYR A 731 8.60 25.08 -11.09
C TYR A 731 7.50 26.08 -10.68
N TYR A 732 7.45 26.48 -9.41
CA TYR A 732 6.46 27.46 -8.97
C TYR A 732 6.68 28.85 -9.62
N GLU A 733 7.92 29.25 -9.82
CA GLU A 733 8.27 30.54 -10.45
C GLU A 733 8.08 30.49 -11.98
N ASP A 734 8.41 29.37 -12.61
CA ASP A 734 8.44 29.23 -14.07
C ASP A 734 8.14 27.79 -14.50
N ALA A 735 6.87 27.41 -14.41
CA ALA A 735 6.41 26.07 -14.77
C ALA A 735 6.70 25.74 -16.24
N ALA A 736 6.55 26.70 -17.15
CA ALA A 736 6.75 26.49 -18.59
C ALA A 736 8.20 26.10 -18.92
N PHE A 737 9.16 26.76 -18.28
CA PHE A 737 10.58 26.43 -18.41
C PHE A 737 10.86 25.00 -17.90
N VAL A 738 10.42 24.69 -16.68
CA VAL A 738 10.66 23.36 -16.08
C VAL A 738 10.01 22.26 -16.90
N GLU A 739 8.79 22.45 -17.41
CA GLU A 739 8.12 21.50 -18.31
C GLU A 739 8.87 21.32 -19.63
N SER A 740 9.45 22.40 -20.18
CA SER A 740 10.23 22.31 -21.41
C SER A 740 11.51 21.49 -21.24
N VAL A 741 12.12 21.55 -20.06
CA VAL A 741 13.32 20.75 -19.71
C VAL A 741 12.94 19.31 -19.42
N ALA A 742 11.84 19.08 -18.68
CA ALA A 742 11.38 17.75 -18.30
C ALA A 742 10.89 16.96 -19.53
N VAL A 743 10.18 17.61 -20.46
CA VAL A 743 9.60 16.98 -21.66
C VAL A 743 10.00 17.80 -22.90
N PRO A 744 11.19 17.58 -23.46
CA PRO A 744 11.63 18.29 -24.67
C PRO A 744 10.60 18.15 -25.81
N ASN A 745 10.46 19.20 -26.61
CA ASN A 745 9.49 19.25 -27.72
C ASN A 745 9.60 18.08 -28.73
N ARG A 746 10.75 17.39 -28.77
CA ARG A 746 10.94 16.19 -29.60
C ARG A 746 10.05 15.00 -29.18
N ASP A 747 9.56 14.96 -27.93
CA ASP A 747 8.72 13.92 -27.37
C ASP A 747 7.23 14.30 -27.31
N ARG A 748 6.89 15.56 -27.62
CA ARG A 748 5.52 15.98 -27.91
C ARG A 748 5.12 15.51 -29.31
N LYS A 749 4.90 14.20 -29.46
CA LYS A 749 4.23 13.73 -30.68
C LYS A 749 2.79 14.25 -30.64
N GLU A 750 2.44 15.07 -31.61
CA GLU A 750 1.03 15.20 -32.01
C GLU A 750 0.50 13.77 -32.18
N ALA A 751 -0.55 13.42 -31.47
CA ALA A 751 -1.19 12.11 -31.60
C ALA A 751 -1.72 12.03 -33.05
N VAL A 752 -0.96 11.37 -33.94
CA VAL A 752 -1.46 11.08 -35.27
C VAL A 752 -2.70 10.20 -35.08
N PRO A 753 -3.87 10.60 -35.56
CA PRO A 753 -5.08 9.82 -35.44
C PRO A 753 -4.82 8.39 -35.96
N PHE A 754 -5.27 7.39 -35.23
CA PHE A 754 -5.10 5.99 -35.59
C PHE A 754 -6.01 5.66 -36.77
N ASP A 755 -5.42 5.53 -37.96
CA ASP A 755 -6.14 5.19 -39.20
C ASP A 755 -6.24 3.66 -39.38
N ARG A 756 -7.42 3.13 -39.10
CA ARG A 756 -7.71 1.70 -39.17
C ARG A 756 -7.62 1.14 -40.59
N VAL A 757 -7.97 1.94 -41.62
CA VAL A 757 -7.92 1.53 -43.04
C VAL A 757 -6.46 1.39 -43.47
N SER A 758 -5.63 2.39 -43.18
CA SER A 758 -4.18 2.33 -43.44
C SER A 758 -3.48 1.17 -42.71
N GLU A 759 -3.85 0.90 -41.46
CA GLU A 759 -3.29 -0.23 -40.72
C GLU A 759 -3.72 -1.59 -41.33
N LEU A 760 -4.96 -1.73 -41.84
CA LEU A 760 -5.40 -2.96 -42.53
C LEU A 760 -4.73 -3.15 -43.89
N ARG A 761 -4.44 -2.05 -44.59
CA ARG A 761 -3.63 -2.06 -45.80
C ARG A 761 -2.21 -2.56 -45.52
N GLU A 762 -1.61 -2.10 -44.42
CA GLU A 762 -0.31 -2.61 -43.97
C GLU A 762 -0.39 -4.05 -43.46
N TYR A 763 -1.50 -4.41 -42.77
CA TYR A 763 -1.74 -5.76 -42.26
C TYR A 763 -1.78 -6.80 -43.39
N GLN A 764 -2.57 -6.56 -44.42
CA GLN A 764 -2.73 -7.51 -45.56
C GLN A 764 -2.48 -6.83 -46.90
N ASN A 765 -3.49 -6.11 -47.45
CA ASN A 765 -3.45 -5.40 -48.70
C ASN A 765 -4.65 -4.44 -48.83
N GLU A 766 -4.77 -3.73 -49.99
CA GLU A 766 -5.82 -2.79 -50.27
C GLU A 766 -7.21 -3.45 -50.29
N ALA A 767 -7.38 -4.61 -50.92
CA ALA A 767 -8.64 -5.32 -51.00
C ALA A 767 -9.21 -5.66 -49.60
N TYR A 768 -8.34 -6.07 -48.70
CA TYR A 768 -8.70 -6.41 -47.34
C TYR A 768 -9.13 -5.17 -46.53
N ALA A 769 -8.48 -4.04 -46.76
CA ALA A 769 -8.89 -2.76 -46.17
C ALA A 769 -10.22 -2.27 -46.73
N GLN A 770 -10.47 -2.50 -48.03
CA GLN A 770 -11.73 -2.14 -48.69
C GLN A 770 -12.89 -3.00 -48.16
N GLU A 771 -12.71 -4.30 -47.93
CA GLU A 771 -13.76 -5.14 -47.32
C GLU A 771 -14.22 -4.60 -45.95
N TYR A 772 -13.31 -4.04 -45.17
CA TYR A 772 -13.64 -3.39 -43.92
C TYR A 772 -14.46 -2.13 -44.13
N ALA A 773 -14.06 -1.25 -45.06
CA ALA A 773 -14.73 -0.02 -45.37
C ALA A 773 -16.16 -0.27 -45.91
N ASP A 774 -16.28 -1.21 -46.86
CA ASP A 774 -17.57 -1.59 -47.48
C ASP A 774 -18.56 -2.15 -46.47
N PHE A 775 -18.10 -2.89 -45.46
CA PHE A 775 -18.96 -3.39 -44.40
C PHE A 775 -19.45 -2.24 -43.50
N LEU A 776 -18.61 -1.27 -43.18
CA LEU A 776 -18.99 -0.12 -42.35
C LEU A 776 -19.97 0.81 -43.07
N GLU A 777 -19.94 0.90 -44.38
CA GLU A 777 -20.92 1.67 -45.16
C GLU A 777 -22.36 1.13 -45.06
N LYS A 778 -22.49 -0.17 -44.79
CA LYS A 778 -23.81 -0.79 -44.57
C LYS A 778 -24.44 -0.44 -43.21
N ILE A 779 -23.71 0.20 -42.31
CA ILE A 779 -24.20 0.56 -40.98
C ILE A 779 -24.66 2.00 -40.96
N THR A 780 -25.95 2.20 -40.71
CA THR A 780 -26.63 3.50 -40.84
C THR A 780 -26.58 4.30 -39.52
N GLU A 781 -26.60 3.62 -38.37
CA GLU A 781 -26.59 4.29 -37.06
C GLU A 781 -25.16 4.67 -36.67
N PRO A 782 -24.86 6.00 -36.43
CA PRO A 782 -23.49 6.49 -36.26
C PRO A 782 -22.76 5.88 -35.07
N SER A 783 -23.40 5.74 -33.90
CA SER A 783 -22.80 5.20 -32.68
C SER A 783 -22.48 3.70 -32.80
N LEU A 784 -23.39 2.98 -33.50
CA LEU A 784 -23.15 1.56 -33.81
C LEU A 784 -22.01 1.44 -34.82
N LYS A 785 -21.97 2.29 -35.84
CA LYS A 785 -20.88 2.29 -36.86
C LYS A 785 -19.51 2.51 -36.20
N GLU A 786 -19.41 3.48 -35.30
CA GLU A 786 -18.15 3.74 -34.58
C GLU A 786 -17.71 2.52 -33.72
N THR A 787 -18.66 1.94 -32.99
CA THR A 787 -18.41 0.75 -32.16
C THR A 787 -17.98 -0.42 -33.02
N VAL A 788 -18.69 -0.69 -34.10
CA VAL A 788 -18.35 -1.79 -35.03
C VAL A 788 -17.01 -1.55 -35.72
N ALA A 789 -16.72 -0.32 -36.14
CA ALA A 789 -15.43 0.04 -36.72
C ALA A 789 -14.25 -0.35 -35.81
N LYS A 790 -14.36 -0.10 -34.53
CA LYS A 790 -13.33 -0.46 -33.54
C LYS A 790 -13.15 -1.98 -33.42
N TYR A 791 -14.24 -2.69 -33.27
CA TYR A 791 -14.17 -4.11 -32.94
C TYR A 791 -14.05 -5.03 -34.17
N LEU A 792 -14.57 -4.66 -35.34
CA LEU A 792 -14.30 -5.33 -36.60
C LEU A 792 -12.82 -5.23 -36.97
N TYR A 793 -12.22 -4.02 -36.86
CA TYR A 793 -10.78 -3.84 -37.03
C TYR A 793 -9.98 -4.79 -36.12
N LYS A 794 -10.33 -4.85 -34.82
CA LYS A 794 -9.67 -5.74 -33.85
C LYS A 794 -9.70 -7.21 -34.27
N LEU A 795 -10.82 -7.68 -34.83
CA LEU A 795 -10.97 -9.06 -35.29
C LEU A 795 -10.25 -9.30 -36.62
N MET A 796 -10.28 -8.32 -37.54
CA MET A 796 -9.61 -8.39 -38.83
C MET A 796 -8.08 -8.33 -38.69
N ALA A 797 -7.57 -7.51 -37.77
CA ALA A 797 -6.14 -7.37 -37.46
C ALA A 797 -5.70 -8.33 -36.35
N TYR A 798 -6.12 -9.61 -36.38
CA TYR A 798 -5.71 -10.60 -35.40
C TYR A 798 -4.19 -10.84 -35.43
N LYS A 799 -3.60 -11.08 -34.27
CA LYS A 799 -2.14 -11.12 -34.05
C LYS A 799 -1.57 -12.50 -34.40
N ASP A 800 -1.47 -12.80 -35.70
CA ASP A 800 -0.72 -13.97 -36.16
C ASP A 800 0.79 -13.72 -36.20
N GLU A 801 1.56 -14.69 -36.63
CA GLU A 801 3.02 -14.66 -36.66
C GLU A 801 3.53 -13.54 -37.58
N TYR A 802 2.85 -13.27 -38.71
CA TYR A 802 3.21 -12.21 -39.65
C TYR A 802 2.99 -10.83 -39.03
N GLU A 803 1.85 -10.64 -38.35
CA GLU A 803 1.49 -9.39 -37.70
C GLU A 803 2.36 -9.12 -36.47
N VAL A 804 2.60 -10.13 -35.64
CA VAL A 804 3.54 -10.01 -34.51
C VAL A 804 4.91 -9.61 -34.97
N ALA A 805 5.42 -10.21 -36.10
CA ALA A 805 6.68 -9.83 -36.68
C ALA A 805 6.70 -8.37 -37.19
N ARG A 806 5.60 -7.90 -37.82
CA ARG A 806 5.46 -6.52 -38.29
C ARG A 806 5.55 -5.55 -37.13
N LEU A 807 4.76 -5.79 -36.08
CA LEU A 807 4.66 -4.90 -34.90
C LEU A 807 5.96 -4.88 -34.06
N LEU A 808 6.63 -6.02 -33.91
CA LEU A 808 7.90 -6.07 -33.18
C LEU A 808 9.06 -5.38 -33.94
N THR A 809 8.98 -5.28 -35.27
CA THR A 809 10.00 -4.62 -36.11
C THR A 809 9.58 -3.22 -36.57
N LYS A 810 8.49 -2.66 -36.05
CA LYS A 810 8.00 -1.30 -36.37
C LYS A 810 9.04 -0.26 -35.97
N PRO A 811 9.48 0.65 -36.85
CA PRO A 811 10.53 1.62 -36.54
C PRO A 811 10.22 2.51 -35.32
N SER A 812 8.93 2.81 -35.09
CA SER A 812 8.49 3.59 -33.93
C SER A 812 8.75 2.86 -32.61
N PHE A 813 8.48 1.56 -32.56
CA PHE A 813 8.76 0.72 -31.39
C PHE A 813 10.25 0.59 -31.14
N GLU A 814 11.04 0.27 -32.18
CA GLU A 814 12.50 0.13 -32.05
C GLU A 814 13.17 1.40 -31.55
N ARG A 815 12.74 2.58 -32.06
CA ARG A 815 13.22 3.88 -31.57
C ARG A 815 12.83 4.10 -30.10
N GLY A 816 11.57 3.88 -29.76
CA GLY A 816 11.10 4.03 -28.38
C GLY A 816 11.88 3.16 -27.38
N VAL A 817 12.20 1.92 -27.77
CA VAL A 817 13.04 1.02 -26.95
C VAL A 817 14.46 1.56 -26.78
N ARG A 818 15.10 2.05 -27.85
CA ARG A 818 16.47 2.60 -27.78
C ARG A 818 16.54 3.88 -26.95
N ASP A 819 15.52 4.72 -27.05
CA ASP A 819 15.49 6.02 -26.38
C ASP A 819 15.16 5.91 -24.88
N MET A 820 14.68 4.75 -24.43
CA MET A 820 14.26 4.53 -23.05
C MET A 820 15.43 4.47 -22.07
N TRP A 821 16.59 3.95 -22.50
CA TRP A 821 17.78 3.81 -21.64
C TRP A 821 19.00 4.58 -22.20
N ALA A 822 19.90 4.97 -21.29
CA ALA A 822 21.14 5.66 -21.68
C ALA A 822 22.06 4.78 -22.55
N SER A 823 21.99 3.45 -22.41
CA SER A 823 22.72 2.49 -23.26
C SER A 823 21.93 1.20 -23.49
N ALA A 824 21.20 1.13 -24.58
CA ALA A 824 20.60 -0.13 -25.07
C ALA A 824 21.57 -0.79 -26.04
N GLU A 825 22.11 -1.97 -25.69
CA GLU A 825 23.12 -2.69 -26.52
C GLU A 825 22.47 -3.61 -27.55
N SER A 826 21.50 -4.40 -27.11
CA SER A 826 20.82 -5.36 -27.98
C SER A 826 19.39 -5.64 -27.53
N VAL A 827 18.55 -6.05 -28.48
CA VAL A 827 17.15 -6.41 -28.25
C VAL A 827 16.98 -7.89 -28.54
N SER A 828 16.29 -8.64 -27.68
CA SER A 828 15.95 -10.03 -27.84
C SER A 828 14.43 -10.22 -27.76
N TYR A 829 13.90 -11.12 -28.56
CA TYR A 829 12.47 -11.40 -28.68
C TYR A 829 12.11 -12.66 -27.89
N ASN A 830 11.09 -12.58 -27.02
CA ASN A 830 10.63 -13.71 -26.21
C ASN A 830 9.42 -14.36 -26.89
N LEU A 831 9.67 -15.33 -27.76
CA LEU A 831 8.64 -15.95 -28.57
C LEU A 831 8.47 -17.45 -28.21
N HIS A 832 7.26 -17.95 -28.41
CA HIS A 832 6.92 -19.36 -28.22
C HIS A 832 6.23 -19.88 -29.51
N PRO A 833 6.98 -20.22 -30.56
CA PRO A 833 6.41 -20.68 -31.81
C PRO A 833 5.53 -21.92 -31.59
N PRO A 834 4.28 -21.95 -32.08
CA PRO A 834 3.33 -23.05 -31.83
C PRO A 834 3.85 -24.40 -32.34
N MET A 835 4.63 -24.40 -33.44
CA MET A 835 5.22 -25.62 -33.98
C MET A 835 6.19 -26.30 -33.02
N LEU A 836 6.94 -25.54 -32.21
CA LEU A 836 7.93 -26.10 -31.27
C LEU A 836 7.29 -26.79 -30.07
N ARG A 837 6.05 -26.46 -29.75
CA ARG A 837 5.28 -27.17 -28.70
C ARG A 837 5.01 -28.60 -29.01
N ARG A 838 4.78 -28.93 -30.30
CA ARG A 838 4.62 -30.32 -30.76
C ARG A 838 5.87 -31.16 -30.53
N PHE A 839 7.04 -30.50 -30.41
CA PHE A 839 8.34 -31.13 -30.11
C PHE A 839 8.72 -31.04 -28.63
N GLY A 840 7.76 -30.75 -27.74
CA GLY A 840 7.96 -30.75 -26.28
C GLY A 840 8.61 -29.49 -25.70
N VAL A 841 8.77 -28.41 -26.46
CA VAL A 841 9.26 -27.12 -25.95
C VAL A 841 8.15 -26.44 -25.18
N THR A 842 8.26 -26.41 -23.87
CA THR A 842 7.20 -25.86 -22.94
C THR A 842 7.49 -24.41 -22.50
N LYS A 843 8.68 -23.88 -22.76
CA LYS A 843 9.10 -22.52 -22.37
C LYS A 843 9.33 -21.63 -23.57
N LYS A 844 9.14 -20.33 -23.40
CA LYS A 844 9.53 -19.34 -24.40
C LYS A 844 11.01 -19.40 -24.71
N LEU A 845 11.32 -19.18 -25.96
CA LEU A 845 12.70 -19.04 -26.46
C LEU A 845 13.08 -17.56 -26.45
N LYS A 846 14.21 -17.23 -25.84
CA LYS A 846 14.85 -15.93 -25.95
C LYS A 846 15.69 -15.90 -27.22
N LEU A 847 15.13 -15.30 -28.26
CA LEU A 847 15.76 -15.18 -29.56
C LEU A 847 16.53 -13.87 -29.64
N GLY A 848 17.84 -13.92 -29.82
CA GLY A 848 18.73 -12.75 -29.77
C GLY A 848 18.48 -11.74 -30.90
N ALA A 849 19.30 -10.70 -30.95
CA ALA A 849 19.19 -9.61 -31.94
C ALA A 849 19.23 -10.12 -33.40
N TRP A 850 19.93 -11.22 -33.68
CA TRP A 850 19.99 -11.87 -35.00
C TRP A 850 18.60 -12.26 -35.54
N PHE A 851 17.64 -12.54 -34.64
CA PHE A 851 16.30 -12.95 -35.05
C PHE A 851 15.44 -11.80 -35.64
N ARG A 852 15.93 -10.57 -35.58
CA ARG A 852 15.33 -9.44 -36.27
C ARG A 852 15.22 -9.66 -37.77
N THR A 853 16.25 -10.24 -38.40
CA THR A 853 16.25 -10.54 -39.84
C THR A 853 15.16 -11.56 -40.20
N PRO A 854 15.03 -12.73 -39.54
CA PRO A 854 13.87 -13.60 -39.70
C PRO A 854 12.51 -12.93 -39.52
N LEU A 855 12.35 -12.03 -38.54
CA LEU A 855 11.10 -11.29 -38.37
C LEU A 855 10.81 -10.33 -39.54
N LEU A 856 11.85 -9.68 -40.11
CA LEU A 856 11.70 -8.83 -41.30
C LEU A 856 11.31 -9.64 -42.55
N VAL A 857 11.82 -10.88 -42.71
CA VAL A 857 11.38 -11.79 -43.77
C VAL A 857 9.93 -12.19 -43.50
N LEU A 858 9.61 -12.64 -42.30
CA LEU A 858 8.30 -13.14 -41.93
C LEU A 858 7.19 -12.08 -42.13
N LYS A 859 7.43 -10.81 -41.77
CA LYS A 859 6.42 -9.74 -41.98
C LYS A 859 6.10 -9.55 -43.47
N ASN A 860 7.07 -9.78 -44.37
CA ASN A 860 6.85 -9.62 -45.79
C ASN A 860 6.13 -10.85 -46.42
N MET A 861 6.07 -11.97 -45.69
CA MET A 861 5.32 -13.17 -46.09
C MET A 861 3.82 -13.03 -45.77
N LYS A 862 3.34 -11.89 -45.30
CA LYS A 862 1.91 -11.59 -45.02
C LYS A 862 0.97 -11.92 -46.21
N MET A 863 1.48 -11.86 -47.45
CA MET A 863 0.71 -12.20 -48.65
C MET A 863 0.33 -13.70 -48.74
N LEU A 864 0.99 -14.56 -47.95
CA LEU A 864 0.66 -15.99 -47.88
C LEU A 864 -0.57 -16.25 -47.01
N ARG A 865 -0.96 -15.28 -46.19
CA ARG A 865 -2.09 -15.41 -45.22
C ARG A 865 -3.37 -15.79 -45.95
N GLY A 866 -3.98 -16.90 -45.54
CA GLY A 866 -5.20 -17.43 -46.11
C GLY A 866 -5.04 -18.20 -47.42
N THR A 867 -3.82 -18.31 -47.96
CA THR A 867 -3.52 -19.16 -49.12
C THR A 867 -3.17 -20.58 -48.70
N PRO A 868 -3.10 -21.56 -49.62
CA PRO A 868 -2.64 -22.91 -49.32
C PRO A 868 -1.20 -22.99 -48.81
N PHE A 869 -0.37 -21.93 -48.99
CA PHE A 869 1.00 -21.85 -48.53
C PHE A 869 1.14 -21.19 -47.16
N ASP A 870 0.02 -20.83 -46.51
CA ASP A 870 -0.01 -20.26 -45.17
C ASP A 870 0.22 -21.35 -44.13
N LEU A 871 1.48 -21.68 -43.82
CA LEU A 871 1.84 -22.73 -42.87
C LEU A 871 1.25 -22.52 -41.48
N PHE A 872 1.12 -21.29 -41.04
CA PHE A 872 0.53 -20.96 -39.73
C PHE A 872 -0.99 -21.04 -39.76
N GLY A 873 -1.62 -20.77 -40.87
CA GLY A 873 -3.05 -20.77 -41.07
C GLY A 873 -3.75 -22.12 -40.84
N TYR A 874 -3.01 -23.23 -40.87
CA TYR A 874 -3.55 -24.56 -40.58
C TYR A 874 -3.73 -24.84 -39.08
N ALA A 875 -3.20 -24.00 -38.17
CA ALA A 875 -3.41 -24.16 -36.74
C ALA A 875 -4.88 -23.92 -36.37
N ALA A 876 -5.41 -24.71 -35.44
CA ALA A 876 -6.82 -24.65 -35.04
C ALA A 876 -7.21 -23.25 -34.54
N HIS A 877 -6.35 -22.64 -33.74
CA HIS A 877 -6.60 -21.30 -33.22
C HIS A 877 -6.60 -20.22 -34.32
N ARG A 878 -5.79 -20.36 -35.40
CA ARG A 878 -5.82 -19.41 -36.55
C ARG A 878 -7.09 -19.56 -37.37
N ARG A 879 -7.57 -20.79 -37.56
CA ARG A 879 -8.89 -21.03 -38.19
C ARG A 879 -10.01 -20.43 -37.38
N MET A 880 -9.96 -20.55 -36.06
CA MET A 880 -10.91 -19.91 -35.15
C MET A 880 -10.87 -18.39 -35.31
N GLU A 881 -9.69 -17.73 -35.27
CA GLU A 881 -9.57 -16.28 -35.42
C GLU A 881 -10.16 -15.78 -36.74
N ARG A 882 -9.91 -16.47 -37.83
CA ARG A 882 -10.53 -16.12 -39.13
C ARG A 882 -12.07 -16.27 -39.12
N SER A 883 -12.58 -17.31 -38.46
CA SER A 883 -14.02 -17.51 -38.35
C SER A 883 -14.73 -16.45 -37.53
N LEU A 884 -14.03 -15.76 -36.61
CA LEU A 884 -14.59 -14.70 -35.80
C LEU A 884 -14.97 -13.46 -36.60
N ILE A 885 -14.29 -13.20 -37.73
CA ILE A 885 -14.59 -12.06 -38.59
C ILE A 885 -16.00 -12.22 -39.19
N GLN A 886 -16.27 -13.38 -39.79
CA GLN A 886 -17.59 -13.67 -40.35
C GLN A 886 -18.66 -13.77 -39.27
N TRP A 887 -18.37 -14.47 -38.17
CA TRP A 887 -19.28 -14.54 -37.01
C TRP A 887 -19.72 -13.16 -36.51
N TYR A 888 -18.78 -12.19 -36.48
CA TYR A 888 -19.09 -10.85 -36.00
C TYR A 888 -19.91 -10.07 -37.03
N ARG A 889 -19.60 -10.21 -38.34
CA ARG A 889 -20.40 -9.60 -39.42
C ARG A 889 -21.85 -10.10 -39.34
N ASP A 890 -22.08 -11.39 -39.24
CA ASP A 890 -23.41 -12.02 -39.12
C ASP A 890 -24.13 -11.55 -37.83
N LEU A 891 -23.42 -11.37 -36.72
CA LEU A 891 -23.96 -10.85 -35.49
C LEU A 891 -24.45 -9.39 -35.65
N ILE A 892 -23.65 -8.54 -36.27
CA ILE A 892 -23.98 -7.14 -36.47
C ILE A 892 -25.15 -6.98 -37.48
N GLU A 893 -25.22 -7.78 -38.50
CA GLU A 893 -26.38 -7.80 -39.42
C GLU A 893 -27.69 -8.15 -38.69
N GLN A 894 -27.66 -9.13 -37.77
CA GLN A 894 -28.78 -9.45 -36.91
C GLN A 894 -29.12 -8.33 -35.93
N VAL A 895 -28.11 -7.63 -35.38
CA VAL A 895 -28.32 -6.47 -34.50
C VAL A 895 -29.02 -5.34 -35.28
N GLN A 896 -28.53 -5.00 -36.50
CA GLN A 896 -29.14 -3.97 -37.34
C GLN A 896 -30.58 -4.28 -37.70
N THR A 897 -30.89 -5.54 -38.07
CA THR A 897 -32.25 -5.97 -38.41
C THR A 897 -33.23 -5.79 -37.25
N ASN A 898 -32.75 -5.82 -35.98
CA ASN A 898 -33.57 -5.72 -34.78
C ASN A 898 -33.37 -4.38 -34.04
N LEU A 899 -32.69 -3.40 -34.64
CA LEU A 899 -32.36 -2.12 -34.02
C LEU A 899 -33.56 -1.17 -33.96
N THR A 900 -33.79 -0.58 -32.80
CA THR A 900 -34.72 0.53 -32.57
C THR A 900 -33.99 1.61 -31.73
N PRO A 901 -34.51 2.87 -31.70
CA PRO A 901 -33.92 3.91 -30.85
C PRO A 901 -33.90 3.52 -29.37
N GLU A 902 -34.88 2.78 -28.89
CA GLU A 902 -35.04 2.39 -27.48
C GLU A 902 -34.03 1.29 -27.07
N ASN A 903 -33.66 0.39 -28.00
CA ASN A 903 -32.75 -0.70 -27.73
C ASN A 903 -31.30 -0.43 -28.18
N LEU A 904 -30.98 0.77 -28.65
CA LEU A 904 -29.63 1.16 -29.07
C LEU A 904 -28.55 0.90 -28.00
N PRO A 905 -28.75 1.18 -26.70
CA PRO A 905 -27.76 0.85 -25.70
C PRO A 905 -27.42 -0.66 -25.64
N GLN A 906 -28.43 -1.53 -25.78
CA GLN A 906 -28.23 -2.99 -25.80
C GLN A 906 -27.52 -3.43 -27.10
N ALA A 907 -27.84 -2.82 -28.22
CA ALA A 907 -27.17 -3.06 -29.49
C ALA A 907 -25.67 -2.69 -29.42
N LEU A 908 -25.32 -1.56 -28.79
CA LEU A 908 -23.95 -1.14 -28.57
C LEU A 908 -23.19 -2.12 -27.64
N GLU A 909 -23.86 -2.64 -26.60
CA GLU A 909 -23.25 -3.68 -25.74
C GLU A 909 -22.92 -4.95 -26.51
N ILE A 910 -23.83 -5.41 -27.42
CA ILE A 910 -23.59 -6.60 -28.27
C ILE A 910 -22.44 -6.32 -29.22
N ALA A 911 -22.42 -5.15 -29.87
CA ALA A 911 -21.36 -4.75 -30.79
C ALA A 911 -19.99 -4.64 -30.10
N ALA A 912 -19.97 -4.34 -28.80
CA ALA A 912 -18.73 -4.24 -28.01
C ALA A 912 -18.22 -5.58 -27.45
N LEU A 913 -18.95 -6.69 -27.55
CA LEU A 913 -18.58 -8.01 -27.03
C LEU A 913 -17.17 -8.47 -27.46
N PRO A 914 -16.68 -8.22 -28.67
CA PRO A 914 -15.32 -8.61 -29.06
C PRO A 914 -14.21 -7.95 -28.23
N ASP A 915 -14.52 -6.91 -27.43
CA ASP A 915 -13.55 -6.36 -26.48
C ASP A 915 -13.05 -7.42 -25.50
N GLN A 916 -13.89 -8.37 -25.12
CA GLN A 916 -13.57 -9.46 -24.20
C GLN A 916 -12.78 -10.60 -24.85
N ILE A 917 -12.68 -10.68 -26.18
CA ILE A 917 -11.87 -11.64 -26.91
C ILE A 917 -10.41 -11.18 -26.85
N ARG A 918 -9.69 -11.56 -25.79
CA ARG A 918 -8.33 -11.10 -25.51
C ARG A 918 -7.41 -12.27 -25.20
N GLY A 919 -6.12 -12.10 -25.47
CA GLY A 919 -5.08 -13.08 -25.17
C GLY A 919 -4.61 -13.86 -26.36
N TYR A 920 -3.74 -14.84 -26.08
CA TYR A 920 -3.15 -15.75 -27.05
C TYR A 920 -3.54 -17.18 -26.72
N GLU A 921 -3.68 -18.01 -27.74
CA GLU A 921 -3.95 -19.46 -27.66
C GLU A 921 -5.06 -19.83 -26.67
N LYS A 922 -4.80 -20.73 -25.70
CA LYS A 922 -5.82 -21.24 -24.74
C LYS A 922 -6.60 -20.12 -24.03
N ILE A 923 -5.93 -19.02 -23.69
CA ILE A 923 -6.60 -17.88 -23.05
C ILE A 923 -7.65 -17.28 -23.99
N LYS A 924 -7.30 -17.13 -25.28
CA LYS A 924 -8.20 -16.57 -26.28
C LYS A 924 -9.36 -17.54 -26.58
N GLU A 925 -9.08 -18.85 -26.66
CA GLU A 925 -10.11 -19.88 -26.89
C GLU A 925 -11.20 -19.86 -25.82
N VAL A 926 -10.82 -19.80 -24.53
CA VAL A 926 -11.77 -19.70 -23.42
C VAL A 926 -12.60 -18.42 -23.50
N ASN A 927 -11.97 -17.28 -23.80
CA ASN A 927 -12.67 -16.01 -23.94
C ASN A 927 -13.63 -16.02 -25.14
N VAL A 928 -13.28 -16.62 -26.26
CA VAL A 928 -14.14 -16.78 -27.43
C VAL A 928 -15.39 -17.58 -27.11
N ALA A 929 -15.25 -18.72 -26.42
CA ALA A 929 -16.38 -19.56 -26.03
C ALA A 929 -17.38 -18.76 -25.16
N LYS A 930 -16.86 -18.07 -24.16
CA LYS A 930 -17.66 -17.21 -23.27
C LYS A 930 -18.40 -16.09 -24.03
N VAL A 931 -17.70 -15.41 -24.92
CA VAL A 931 -18.27 -14.27 -25.67
C VAL A 931 -19.34 -14.74 -26.65
N LYS A 932 -19.13 -15.86 -27.32
CA LYS A 932 -20.17 -16.44 -28.22
C LYS A 932 -21.44 -16.80 -27.45
N GLN A 933 -21.34 -17.36 -26.25
CA GLN A 933 -22.48 -17.62 -25.39
C GLN A 933 -23.20 -16.34 -24.99
N GLN A 934 -22.49 -15.31 -24.52
CA GLN A 934 -23.07 -14.02 -24.16
C GLN A 934 -23.75 -13.34 -25.36
N ALA A 935 -23.18 -13.48 -26.56
CA ALA A 935 -23.77 -12.91 -27.77
C ALA A 935 -25.14 -13.53 -28.10
N VAL A 936 -25.28 -14.86 -27.94
CA VAL A 936 -26.58 -15.56 -28.14
C VAL A 936 -27.61 -15.06 -27.13
N GLU A 937 -27.26 -14.99 -25.84
CA GLU A 937 -28.16 -14.55 -24.77
C GLU A 937 -28.62 -13.09 -24.97
N LYS A 938 -27.66 -12.17 -25.24
CA LYS A 938 -27.97 -10.74 -25.45
C LYS A 938 -28.75 -10.49 -26.75
N LEU A 939 -28.46 -11.23 -27.82
CA LEU A 939 -29.20 -11.11 -29.06
C LEU A 939 -30.65 -11.61 -28.94
N ALA A 940 -30.89 -12.68 -28.19
CA ALA A 940 -32.23 -13.15 -27.85
C ALA A 940 -33.02 -12.09 -27.06
N ALA A 941 -32.39 -11.44 -26.09
CA ALA A 941 -32.97 -10.34 -25.31
C ALA A 941 -33.32 -9.13 -26.22
N LEU A 942 -32.40 -8.75 -27.14
CA LEU A 942 -32.63 -7.66 -28.10
C LEU A 942 -33.85 -7.96 -29.01
N LYS A 943 -33.96 -9.18 -29.53
CA LYS A 943 -35.11 -9.63 -30.36
C LYS A 943 -36.42 -9.61 -29.58
N ALA A 944 -36.40 -10.03 -28.31
CA ALA A 944 -37.57 -10.01 -27.44
C ALA A 944 -38.04 -8.59 -27.13
N ALA A 945 -37.12 -7.67 -26.94
CA ALA A 945 -37.41 -6.26 -26.71
C ALA A 945 -38.07 -5.61 -27.95
N GLN A 946 -37.63 -5.94 -29.16
CA GLN A 946 -38.24 -5.48 -30.41
C GLN A 946 -39.67 -6.06 -30.60
N ALA A 947 -39.90 -7.31 -30.23
CA ALA A 947 -41.20 -7.97 -30.35
C ALA A 947 -42.23 -7.48 -29.32
N GLY A 948 -41.91 -6.52 -28.45
CA GLY A 948 -42.77 -6.00 -27.38
C GLY A 948 -43.02 -6.98 -26.23
N LEU A 949 -42.27 -8.04 -26.16
CA LEU A 949 -42.28 -9.02 -25.06
C LEU A 949 -41.39 -8.49 -23.94
N LEU A 950 -41.94 -7.73 -22.98
CA LEU A 950 -41.29 -7.41 -21.73
C LEU A 950 -40.98 -8.70 -20.96
N VAL A 951 -39.73 -9.16 -21.04
CA VAL A 951 -39.25 -10.15 -20.08
C VAL A 951 -38.96 -9.37 -18.81
N VAL A 952 -39.88 -9.38 -17.87
CA VAL A 952 -39.68 -8.97 -16.49
C VAL A 952 -38.78 -10.06 -15.87
N GLY A 953 -37.49 -9.84 -15.90
CA GLY A 953 -36.51 -10.65 -15.18
C GLY A 953 -36.36 -10.13 -13.77
N SER A 954 -36.70 -10.97 -12.80
CA SER A 954 -36.54 -10.83 -11.36
C SER A 954 -35.09 -10.60 -10.94
#